data_e768a895b5c5c08cb1d97c5265ca4407
#
_entry.id   e768a895b5c5c08cb1d97c5265ca4407
#
_cell.length_a   1.000
_cell.length_b   1.000
_cell.length_c   1.000
_cell.angle_alpha   90.00
_cell.angle_beta   90.00
_cell.angle_gamma   90.00
#
_symmetry.space_group_name_H-M   'P 1'
#
loop_
_entity.id
_entity.type
_entity.pdbx_description
1 polymer ?
#
loop_
_entity_poly.entity_id
_entity_poly.type
_entity_poly.pdbx_seq_one_letter_code
_entity_poly.pdbx_strand_id
1 'polypeptide(L)'
;ATERVLSDGRGLSLYGRATSPYPLWDGSDRVLVAWRPCEVTRNGVVVSCTTLTEAERAELADDSRTMATRANAAVQDNAPAAYAIYMFNPANQTWLNVAAPPPGFMYTDPVALIARTEPNVVEPTTVDPALAARNMALIEVRSVYDTDGLNRMAAQMLVASDRDAGCTTSIPQTTPHEANDTRSSVADLHKMRDPADPAYKCSPAWFVRAVRGVPPPSGMAGVRDSIGETDFEQNQIIGYAPIEPDGSFKLEVPADVPLALSVIDADGRAIQTHTNWIQVRPGERRTCDGCHSPRRGAALNSGPIVGSMPAGVSRALAAAHTPGETMASLRTRLDPAALALATDPVFTDRWADTSVNGVTPRRSVALLYTGNADPADNLATPVPSNGVINYPEHIQPLWTRARGPAGAHTCVACHADSARLDLRANVAGTGRLVSYEELLMGDPVIDANTGRPVTRLVQGIPEVVRGPALVDTSSGSANTAGLARKSRLTELLWGQTLLAGNAARTEYPTPPAEVPDHSQMLNKAEKRLLAVWMDLGGQYFNDPFDSAGRVRRIEGLSEAGFLANVQPVLQAQCASCHQAGLGNPRNRFVLTGSEEGDFNVTLSMISNSCAPASNALLARPSTVPHPSGDLEQTSALLPPGSPAYQAIASWISAGCSNASPASA
;
A
#
# COMPACT_ATOMS: atom_id res chain seq x y z
N ALA A 1 -11.97 -17.25 28.21
CA ALA A 1 -10.68 -16.69 28.30
C ALA A 1 -9.94 -17.26 29.50
N THR A 2 -8.68 -17.49 29.37
CA THR A 2 -7.84 -18.00 30.45
C THR A 2 -7.22 -16.79 31.17
N GLU A 3 -7.16 -16.81 32.50
CA GLU A 3 -6.48 -15.78 33.28
C GLU A 3 -4.95 -15.75 33.07
N ARG A 4 -4.47 -16.67 32.24
CA ARG A 4 -3.04 -16.82 31.93
C ARG A 4 -2.77 -16.28 30.54
N VAL A 5 -1.73 -15.49 30.45
CA VAL A 5 -1.24 -14.95 29.18
C VAL A 5 -0.83 -16.14 28.30
N LEU A 6 -1.50 -16.29 27.17
CA LEU A 6 -1.07 -17.18 26.11
C LEU A 6 0.01 -16.43 25.31
N SER A 7 1.11 -17.11 25.01
CA SER A 7 2.10 -16.54 24.13
C SER A 7 1.48 -16.29 22.76
N ASP A 8 1.52 -15.05 22.28
CA ASP A 8 1.16 -14.64 20.92
C ASP A 8 2.33 -14.82 19.93
N GLY A 9 3.50 -15.17 20.44
CA GLY A 9 4.67 -15.56 19.66
C GLY A 9 4.65 -17.01 19.19
N ARG A 10 5.74 -17.43 18.56
CA ARG A 10 5.95 -18.81 18.06
C ARG A 10 6.19 -19.84 19.17
N GLY A 11 6.19 -19.43 20.43
CA GLY A 11 6.42 -20.30 21.57
C GLY A 11 5.28 -21.29 21.83
N LEU A 12 5.60 -22.37 22.58
CA LEU A 12 4.61 -23.35 23.00
C LEU A 12 3.61 -22.77 24.00
N SER A 13 2.32 -22.88 23.69
CA SER A 13 1.26 -22.69 24.67
C SER A 13 0.96 -24.01 25.35
N LEU A 14 1.46 -24.21 26.56
CA LEU A 14 1.27 -25.47 27.33
C LEU A 14 -0.21 -25.77 27.63
N TYR A 15 -1.07 -24.79 27.54
CA TYR A 15 -2.52 -24.90 27.74
C TYR A 15 -3.28 -25.14 26.44
N GLY A 16 -2.57 -25.42 25.35
CA GLY A 16 -3.15 -25.58 24.05
C GLY A 16 -3.45 -24.22 23.38
N ARG A 17 -4.21 -24.28 22.32
CA ARG A 17 -4.65 -23.09 21.56
C ARG A 17 -6.16 -23.11 21.42
N ALA A 18 -6.77 -21.96 21.64
CA ALA A 18 -8.21 -21.75 21.48
C ALA A 18 -8.46 -20.74 20.35
N THR A 19 -9.51 -20.99 19.58
CA THR A 19 -9.96 -20.08 18.51
C THR A 19 -11.49 -20.06 18.45
N SER A 20 -12.06 -19.08 17.75
CA SER A 20 -13.49 -18.98 17.43
C SER A 20 -14.40 -19.15 18.67
N PRO A 21 -14.27 -18.33 19.72
CA PRO A 21 -15.16 -18.40 20.87
C PRO A 21 -16.57 -17.97 20.47
N TYR A 22 -17.57 -18.74 20.88
CA TYR A 22 -18.97 -18.48 20.61
C TYR A 22 -19.79 -18.55 21.89
N PRO A 23 -20.24 -17.43 22.46
CA PRO A 23 -21.10 -17.42 23.64
C PRO A 23 -22.43 -18.10 23.37
N LEU A 24 -22.95 -18.84 24.34
CA LEU A 24 -24.22 -19.54 24.15
C LEU A 24 -25.45 -18.65 24.25
N TRP A 25 -25.36 -17.49 24.87
CA TRP A 25 -26.48 -16.53 25.03
C TRP A 25 -27.71 -17.11 25.74
N ASP A 26 -27.52 -18.18 26.49
CA ASP A 26 -28.58 -18.91 27.23
C ASP A 26 -28.68 -18.51 28.71
N GLY A 27 -28.00 -17.42 29.08
CA GLY A 27 -27.92 -16.95 30.47
C GLY A 27 -26.96 -17.73 31.37
N SER A 28 -26.23 -18.70 30.83
CA SER A 28 -25.26 -19.52 31.58
C SER A 28 -23.82 -19.02 31.49
N ASP A 29 -23.55 -17.96 30.70
CA ASP A 29 -22.22 -17.43 30.37
C ASP A 29 -21.25 -18.46 29.76
N ARG A 30 -21.76 -19.63 29.35
CA ARG A 30 -20.97 -20.68 28.72
C ARG A 30 -20.57 -20.28 27.29
N VAL A 31 -19.39 -20.75 26.87
CA VAL A 31 -18.82 -20.43 25.57
C VAL A 31 -18.42 -21.70 24.84
N LEU A 32 -18.86 -21.89 23.61
CA LEU A 32 -18.25 -22.87 22.70
C LEU A 32 -16.92 -22.35 22.19
N VAL A 33 -15.92 -23.22 22.12
CA VAL A 33 -14.56 -22.84 21.69
C VAL A 33 -13.99 -24.00 20.88
N ALA A 34 -13.42 -23.70 19.74
CA ALA A 34 -12.53 -24.64 19.08
C ALA A 34 -11.20 -24.63 19.84
N TRP A 35 -10.82 -25.76 20.42
CA TRP A 35 -9.60 -25.87 21.22
C TRP A 35 -8.81 -27.11 20.84
N ARG A 36 -7.48 -27.00 20.83
CA ARG A 36 -6.58 -28.16 20.73
C ARG A 36 -5.61 -28.19 21.90
N PRO A 37 -5.29 -29.40 22.44
CA PRO A 37 -4.23 -29.53 23.44
C PRO A 37 -2.88 -29.11 22.84
N CYS A 38 -1.91 -28.83 23.71
CA CYS A 38 -0.52 -28.66 23.28
C CYS A 38 0.10 -30.04 23.03
N GLU A 39 0.40 -30.34 21.79
CA GLU A 39 1.04 -31.55 21.32
C GLU A 39 2.20 -31.22 20.39
N VAL A 40 3.25 -32.00 20.46
CA VAL A 40 4.46 -31.95 19.65
C VAL A 40 4.83 -33.33 19.16
N THR A 41 5.66 -33.41 18.13
CA THR A 41 6.25 -34.69 17.73
C THR A 41 7.62 -34.87 18.39
N ARG A 42 7.82 -35.94 19.14
CA ARG A 42 9.10 -36.36 19.71
C ARG A 42 9.52 -37.68 19.08
N ASN A 43 10.63 -37.71 18.35
CA ASN A 43 11.11 -38.89 17.62
C ASN A 43 10.02 -39.56 16.75
N GLY A 44 9.23 -38.73 16.03
CA GLY A 44 8.14 -39.23 15.19
C GLY A 44 6.84 -39.63 15.90
N VAL A 45 6.77 -39.50 17.23
CA VAL A 45 5.56 -39.83 18.03
C VAL A 45 4.97 -38.54 18.57
N VAL A 46 3.64 -38.37 18.44
CA VAL A 46 2.91 -37.28 19.04
C VAL A 46 2.83 -37.44 20.55
N VAL A 47 3.30 -36.43 21.29
CA VAL A 47 3.30 -36.40 22.74
C VAL A 47 2.76 -35.10 23.27
N SER A 48 2.17 -35.11 24.49
CA SER A 48 1.73 -33.88 25.13
C SER A 48 2.91 -32.98 25.53
N CYS A 49 2.79 -31.66 25.34
CA CYS A 49 3.80 -30.71 25.78
C CYS A 49 4.07 -30.72 27.28
N THR A 50 3.14 -31.29 28.10
CA THR A 50 3.35 -31.44 29.54
C THR A 50 4.44 -32.45 29.87
N THR A 51 4.78 -33.34 28.92
CA THR A 51 5.85 -34.35 29.09
C THR A 51 7.24 -33.84 28.69
N LEU A 52 7.32 -32.62 28.17
CA LEU A 52 8.58 -32.02 27.75
C LEU A 52 9.40 -31.55 28.96
N THR A 53 10.71 -31.74 28.86
CA THR A 53 11.67 -31.15 29.78
C THR A 53 11.76 -29.64 29.55
N GLU A 54 12.31 -28.92 30.53
CA GLU A 54 12.51 -27.47 30.40
C GLU A 54 13.47 -27.11 29.23
N ALA A 55 14.49 -27.93 29.02
CA ALA A 55 15.43 -27.77 27.89
C ALA A 55 14.73 -27.92 26.54
N GLU A 56 13.87 -28.92 26.36
CA GLU A 56 13.09 -29.15 25.15
C GLU A 56 12.10 -28.00 24.89
N ARG A 57 11.51 -27.43 25.93
CA ARG A 57 10.62 -26.26 25.82
C ARG A 57 11.37 -25.01 25.41
N ALA A 58 12.56 -24.77 26.00
CA ALA A 58 13.42 -23.66 25.64
C ALA A 58 13.90 -23.79 24.18
N GLU A 59 14.26 -25.00 23.77
CA GLU A 59 14.67 -25.27 22.38
C GLU A 59 13.54 -24.99 21.39
N LEU A 60 12.30 -25.37 21.69
CA LEU A 60 11.15 -25.11 20.83
C LEU A 60 10.76 -23.62 20.79
N ALA A 61 11.04 -22.88 21.86
CA ALA A 61 10.78 -21.44 21.94
C ALA A 61 11.89 -20.58 21.31
N ASP A 62 13.02 -21.16 20.93
CA ASP A 62 14.13 -20.44 20.32
C ASP A 62 13.82 -20.08 18.85
N ASP A 63 13.48 -18.81 18.62
CA ASP A 63 13.18 -18.26 17.30
C ASP A 63 14.42 -18.07 16.43
N SER A 64 15.63 -18.14 16.98
CA SER A 64 16.87 -18.00 16.22
C SER A 64 17.23 -19.26 15.41
N ARG A 65 16.55 -20.37 15.66
CA ARG A 65 16.81 -21.64 14.98
C ARG A 65 16.40 -21.59 13.51
N THR A 66 17.28 -22.09 12.65
CA THR A 66 16.99 -22.24 11.22
C THR A 66 15.92 -23.31 10.97
N MET A 67 15.24 -23.26 9.84
CA MET A 67 14.27 -24.30 9.44
C MET A 67 14.90 -25.70 9.41
N ALA A 68 16.14 -25.81 8.94
CA ALA A 68 16.87 -27.10 8.90
C ALA A 68 17.14 -27.66 10.31
N THR A 69 17.53 -26.80 11.27
CA THR A 69 17.70 -27.22 12.68
C THR A 69 16.37 -27.60 13.31
N ARG A 70 15.29 -26.93 13.00
CA ARG A 70 13.95 -27.28 13.48
C ARG A 70 13.45 -28.61 12.89
N ALA A 71 13.65 -28.84 11.59
CA ALA A 71 13.25 -30.06 10.90
C ALA A 71 13.99 -31.32 11.38
N ASN A 72 15.24 -31.15 11.83
CA ASN A 72 16.09 -32.24 12.31
C ASN A 72 16.09 -32.40 13.84
N ALA A 73 15.32 -31.59 14.56
CA ALA A 73 15.24 -31.68 16.01
C ALA A 73 14.49 -32.94 16.45
N ALA A 74 14.91 -33.50 17.58
CA ALA A 74 14.23 -34.64 18.17
C ALA A 74 12.79 -34.32 18.61
N VAL A 75 12.54 -33.04 18.95
CA VAL A 75 11.21 -32.52 19.29
C VAL A 75 10.84 -31.43 18.31
N GLN A 76 9.66 -31.55 17.68
CA GLN A 76 9.20 -30.66 16.62
C GLN A 76 7.76 -30.19 16.91
N ASP A 77 7.47 -28.90 16.68
CA ASP A 77 6.10 -28.35 16.75
C ASP A 77 5.37 -28.57 15.41
N ASN A 78 5.26 -29.82 15.02
CA ASN A 78 4.60 -30.23 13.77
C ASN A 78 3.51 -31.29 14.00
N ALA A 79 3.04 -31.46 15.24
CA ALA A 79 1.91 -32.33 15.52
C ALA A 79 0.66 -31.85 14.77
N PRO A 80 -0.14 -32.77 14.20
CA PRO A 80 -1.35 -32.40 13.47
C PRO A 80 -2.27 -31.51 14.31
N ALA A 81 -2.83 -30.46 13.71
CA ALA A 81 -3.73 -29.55 14.39
C ALA A 81 -5.11 -30.19 14.55
N ALA A 82 -5.35 -30.91 15.63
CA ALA A 82 -6.62 -31.55 15.93
C ALA A 82 -7.51 -30.67 16.83
N TYR A 83 -8.05 -29.58 16.25
CA TYR A 83 -9.05 -28.78 16.96
C TYR A 83 -10.36 -29.53 17.10
N ALA A 84 -10.88 -29.58 18.33
CA ALA A 84 -12.20 -30.11 18.67
C ALA A 84 -13.06 -29.01 19.29
N ILE A 85 -14.37 -29.21 19.30
CA ILE A 85 -15.28 -28.24 19.92
C ILE A 85 -15.48 -28.59 21.39
N TYR A 86 -15.21 -27.61 22.23
CA TYR A 86 -15.41 -27.67 23.66
C TYR A 86 -16.40 -26.62 24.14
N MET A 87 -17.11 -26.91 25.17
CA MET A 87 -17.90 -25.96 25.93
C MET A 87 -17.16 -25.60 27.22
N PHE A 88 -16.79 -24.35 27.34
CA PHE A 88 -16.16 -23.79 28.54
C PHE A 88 -17.22 -23.17 29.44
N ASN A 89 -17.20 -23.53 30.71
CA ASN A 89 -18.02 -22.92 31.75
C ASN A 89 -17.14 -22.03 32.62
N PRO A 90 -17.27 -20.69 32.54
CA PRO A 90 -16.42 -19.75 33.28
C PRO A 90 -16.69 -19.81 34.81
N ALA A 91 -17.89 -20.15 35.25
CA ALA A 91 -18.25 -20.15 36.66
C ALA A 91 -17.47 -21.19 37.50
N ASN A 92 -17.18 -22.33 36.90
CA ASN A 92 -16.45 -23.42 37.59
C ASN A 92 -15.18 -23.82 36.84
N GLN A 93 -14.82 -23.10 35.77
CA GLN A 93 -13.62 -23.29 34.93
C GLN A 93 -13.52 -24.73 34.34
N THR A 94 -14.64 -25.33 34.02
CA THR A 94 -14.67 -26.70 33.46
C THR A 94 -14.82 -26.67 31.94
N TRP A 95 -14.27 -27.72 31.32
CA TRP A 95 -14.32 -27.96 29.89
C TRP A 95 -15.08 -29.24 29.60
N LEU A 96 -16.06 -29.16 28.72
CA LEU A 96 -16.79 -30.33 28.22
C LEU A 96 -16.49 -30.49 26.73
N ASN A 97 -16.00 -31.65 26.32
CA ASN A 97 -15.88 -31.95 24.89
C ASN A 97 -17.29 -32.13 24.31
N VAL A 98 -17.60 -31.34 23.30
CA VAL A 98 -18.90 -31.36 22.60
C VAL A 98 -18.81 -32.17 21.33
N ALA A 99 -17.74 -32.01 20.56
CA ALA A 99 -17.52 -32.74 19.33
C ALA A 99 -16.02 -32.87 19.03
N ALA A 100 -15.58 -34.09 18.75
CA ALA A 100 -14.21 -34.37 18.33
C ALA A 100 -14.19 -34.75 16.84
N PRO A 101 -13.26 -34.25 16.07
CA PRO A 101 -13.13 -34.58 14.64
C PRO A 101 -12.56 -36.00 14.47
N PRO A 102 -12.85 -36.66 13.34
CA PRO A 102 -12.15 -37.87 12.97
C PRO A 102 -10.67 -37.57 12.65
N PRO A 103 -9.78 -38.58 12.67
CA PRO A 103 -8.36 -38.39 12.33
C PRO A 103 -8.16 -37.68 11.00
N GLY A 104 -7.26 -36.69 10.98
CA GLY A 104 -6.95 -35.88 9.78
C GLY A 104 -7.88 -34.70 9.55
N PHE A 105 -8.87 -34.47 10.41
CA PHE A 105 -9.77 -33.33 10.35
C PHE A 105 -9.63 -32.46 11.60
N MET A 106 -10.16 -31.24 11.49
CA MET A 106 -10.33 -30.32 12.62
C MET A 106 -11.71 -29.67 12.54
N TYR A 107 -12.27 -29.34 13.69
CA TYR A 107 -13.51 -28.56 13.82
C TYR A 107 -13.19 -27.17 14.30
N THR A 108 -13.64 -26.16 13.54
CA THR A 108 -13.48 -24.74 13.84
C THR A 108 -14.83 -24.03 13.78
N ASP A 109 -14.88 -22.77 14.25
CA ASP A 109 -16.01 -21.87 14.09
C ASP A 109 -17.36 -22.44 14.57
N PRO A 110 -17.45 -22.90 15.84
CA PRO A 110 -18.67 -23.48 16.38
C PRO A 110 -19.79 -22.43 16.44
N VAL A 111 -20.99 -22.82 16.02
CA VAL A 111 -22.20 -22.00 16.12
C VAL A 111 -23.29 -22.81 16.77
N ALA A 112 -23.88 -22.33 17.87
CA ALA A 112 -25.05 -22.95 18.47
C ALA A 112 -26.32 -22.50 17.76
N LEU A 113 -27.14 -23.46 17.33
CA LEU A 113 -28.49 -23.19 16.81
C LEU A 113 -29.42 -22.99 18.01
N ILE A 114 -29.56 -21.76 18.44
CA ILE A 114 -30.43 -21.37 19.54
C ILE A 114 -31.38 -20.25 19.09
N ALA A 115 -32.54 -20.20 19.68
CA ALA A 115 -33.44 -19.06 19.49
C ALA A 115 -32.77 -17.80 20.02
N ARG A 116 -32.77 -16.76 19.22
CA ARG A 116 -32.27 -15.43 19.58
C ARG A 116 -33.36 -14.39 19.37
N THR A 117 -33.32 -13.37 20.19
CA THR A 117 -34.04 -12.14 19.87
C THR A 117 -33.43 -11.58 18.59
N GLU A 118 -34.25 -11.36 17.59
CA GLU A 118 -33.81 -10.65 16.40
C GLU A 118 -33.25 -9.29 16.81
N PRO A 119 -32.06 -8.91 16.34
CA PRO A 119 -31.57 -7.57 16.56
C PRO A 119 -32.59 -6.58 15.97
N ASN A 120 -32.82 -5.48 16.68
CA ASN A 120 -33.66 -4.43 16.15
C ASN A 120 -33.14 -4.04 14.76
N VAL A 121 -33.99 -4.16 13.76
CA VAL A 121 -33.71 -3.61 12.45
C VAL A 121 -33.70 -2.09 12.63
N VAL A 122 -32.52 -1.51 12.63
CA VAL A 122 -32.38 -0.06 12.50
C VAL A 122 -32.67 0.24 11.04
N GLU A 123 -33.94 0.48 10.74
CA GLU A 123 -34.30 1.02 9.43
C GLU A 123 -33.53 2.33 9.25
N PRO A 124 -32.88 2.55 8.09
CA PRO A 124 -32.34 3.86 7.79
C PRO A 124 -33.51 4.85 7.90
N THR A 125 -33.38 5.79 8.83
CA THR A 125 -34.47 6.68 9.24
C THR A 125 -35.00 7.55 8.10
N THR A 126 -34.29 7.65 6.98
CA THR A 126 -34.76 8.33 5.77
C THR A 126 -34.07 7.78 4.53
N VAL A 127 -34.81 7.06 3.71
CA VAL A 127 -34.39 6.76 2.33
C VAL A 127 -34.79 7.95 1.47
N ASP A 128 -33.81 8.56 0.81
CA ASP A 128 -34.08 9.57 -0.21
C ASP A 128 -34.51 8.88 -1.50
N PRO A 129 -35.82 9.00 -1.90
CA PRO A 129 -36.32 8.26 -3.07
C PRO A 129 -35.67 8.71 -4.39
N ALA A 130 -35.23 9.98 -4.49
CA ALA A 130 -34.59 10.49 -5.69
C ALA A 130 -33.17 9.94 -5.86
N LEU A 131 -32.44 9.76 -4.77
CA LEU A 131 -31.15 9.08 -4.77
C LEU A 131 -31.33 7.58 -5.03
N ALA A 132 -32.28 6.94 -4.38
CA ALA A 132 -32.56 5.52 -4.55
C ALA A 132 -32.91 5.17 -6.01
N ALA A 133 -33.72 6.00 -6.66
CA ALA A 133 -34.09 5.82 -8.07
C ALA A 133 -32.89 5.86 -9.04
N ARG A 134 -31.79 6.49 -8.64
CA ARG A 134 -30.54 6.58 -9.42
C ARG A 134 -29.46 5.62 -8.92
N ASN A 135 -29.76 4.77 -7.96
CA ASN A 135 -28.80 3.91 -7.26
C ASN A 135 -27.62 4.68 -6.66
N MET A 136 -27.93 5.83 -6.05
CA MET A 136 -26.96 6.73 -5.45
C MET A 136 -27.22 6.90 -3.95
N ALA A 137 -26.21 7.38 -3.23
CA ALA A 137 -26.29 7.74 -1.82
C ALA A 137 -25.50 9.03 -1.56
N LEU A 138 -25.71 9.65 -0.39
CA LEU A 138 -24.92 10.79 0.08
C LEU A 138 -24.00 10.37 1.23
N ILE A 139 -22.78 10.84 1.18
CA ILE A 139 -21.84 10.80 2.31
C ILE A 139 -21.53 12.24 2.71
N GLU A 140 -21.71 12.54 4.00
CA GLU A 140 -21.32 13.80 4.61
C GLU A 140 -20.36 13.54 5.75
N VAL A 141 -19.23 14.24 5.76
CA VAL A 141 -18.28 14.20 6.87
C VAL A 141 -18.26 15.57 7.53
N ARG A 142 -18.48 15.57 8.85
CA ARG A 142 -18.53 16.78 9.66
C ARG A 142 -17.23 17.57 9.59
N SER A 143 -16.09 16.90 9.81
CA SER A 143 -14.78 17.47 9.60
C SER A 143 -13.70 16.38 9.53
N VAL A 144 -12.83 16.43 8.52
CA VAL A 144 -11.65 15.57 8.46
C VAL A 144 -10.64 15.87 9.57
N TYR A 145 -10.77 17.00 10.24
CA TYR A 145 -9.90 17.41 11.35
C TYR A 145 -10.39 16.95 12.72
N ASP A 146 -11.65 16.49 12.82
CA ASP A 146 -12.13 15.79 14.00
C ASP A 146 -11.63 14.36 13.99
N THR A 147 -10.80 14.04 14.96
CA THR A 147 -10.14 12.74 15.05
C THR A 147 -10.43 12.06 16.38
N ASP A 148 -9.99 10.82 16.51
CA ASP A 148 -10.05 10.06 17.76
C ASP A 148 -8.95 10.46 18.78
N GLY A 149 -8.24 11.55 18.52
CA GLY A 149 -7.10 12.02 19.32
C GLY A 149 -5.83 11.18 19.17
N LEU A 150 -5.92 9.98 18.58
CA LEU A 150 -4.80 9.11 18.25
C LEU A 150 -4.34 9.33 16.81
N ASN A 151 -5.28 9.59 15.93
CA ASN A 151 -5.00 9.99 14.57
C ASN A 151 -4.75 11.51 14.52
N ARG A 152 -3.49 11.88 14.67
CA ARG A 152 -3.08 13.29 14.73
C ARG A 152 -2.84 13.87 13.33
N MET A 153 -3.75 13.65 12.38
CA MET A 153 -3.60 14.13 11.01
C MET A 153 -3.17 15.60 10.94
N ALA A 154 -3.80 16.44 11.76
CA ALA A 154 -3.55 17.86 11.75
C ALA A 154 -2.21 18.29 12.36
N ALA A 155 -1.70 17.57 13.37
CA ALA A 155 -0.52 17.99 14.12
C ALA A 155 0.79 17.34 13.63
N GLN A 156 0.73 16.09 13.15
CA GLN A 156 1.92 15.32 12.78
C GLN A 156 2.23 15.34 11.27
N MET A 157 1.29 15.75 10.44
CA MET A 157 1.43 15.65 8.99
C MET A 157 1.58 16.99 8.28
N LEU A 158 1.53 18.10 9.00
CA LEU A 158 1.83 19.41 8.45
C LEU A 158 3.34 19.61 8.37
N VAL A 159 3.90 19.33 7.21
CA VAL A 159 5.22 19.83 6.85
C VAL A 159 5.10 21.27 6.34
N ALA A 160 6.22 21.99 6.31
CA ALA A 160 6.22 23.39 5.89
C ALA A 160 5.55 23.63 4.53
N SER A 161 5.70 22.68 3.61
CA SER A 161 5.12 22.73 2.26
C SER A 161 3.59 22.59 2.19
N ASP A 162 2.96 22.07 3.23
CA ASP A 162 1.50 21.94 3.28
C ASP A 162 0.81 23.26 3.68
N ARG A 163 1.57 24.22 4.17
CA ARG A 163 1.02 25.50 4.65
C ARG A 163 0.74 26.44 3.50
N ASP A 164 -0.44 27.00 3.51
CA ASP A 164 -0.77 28.12 2.62
C ASP A 164 0.05 29.36 2.99
N ALA A 165 0.41 30.19 2.02
CA ALA A 165 1.24 31.39 2.24
C ALA A 165 0.68 32.38 3.30
N GLY A 166 -0.60 32.29 3.60
CA GLY A 166 -1.23 33.08 4.66
C GLY A 166 -1.33 32.37 6.01
N CYS A 167 -0.87 31.13 6.13
CA CYS A 167 -0.89 30.41 7.39
C CYS A 167 0.30 30.84 8.27
N THR A 168 0.03 31.61 9.28
CA THR A 168 1.03 32.11 10.25
C THR A 168 1.09 31.29 11.53
N THR A 169 0.15 30.36 11.72
CA THR A 169 0.03 29.50 12.90
C THR A 169 0.02 28.03 12.50
N SER A 170 -0.11 27.12 13.47
CA SER A 170 -0.51 25.73 13.25
C SER A 170 -2.04 25.63 13.25
N ILE A 171 -2.58 24.45 12.91
CA ILE A 171 -4.00 24.17 13.14
C ILE A 171 -4.28 24.34 14.64
N PRO A 172 -5.19 25.26 15.02
CA PRO A 172 -5.48 25.52 16.43
C PRO A 172 -6.15 24.29 17.04
N GLN A 173 -5.85 24.05 18.30
CA GLN A 173 -6.39 22.93 19.05
C GLN A 173 -7.30 23.42 20.17
N THR A 174 -8.35 22.68 20.44
CA THR A 174 -9.27 22.90 21.55
C THR A 174 -9.57 21.59 22.27
N THR A 175 -10.14 21.67 23.44
CA THR A 175 -10.64 20.48 24.16
C THR A 175 -11.88 19.95 23.48
N PRO A 176 -12.05 18.63 23.32
CA PRO A 176 -13.27 18.04 22.80
C PRO A 176 -14.48 18.40 23.68
N HIS A 177 -15.60 18.76 23.06
CA HIS A 177 -16.79 19.19 23.83
C HIS A 177 -17.52 18.03 24.50
N GLU A 178 -17.38 16.80 24.01
CA GLU A 178 -18.04 15.62 24.57
C GLU A 178 -17.12 14.74 25.43
N ALA A 179 -15.81 15.00 25.42
CA ALA A 179 -14.88 14.10 26.10
C ALA A 179 -14.67 14.51 27.55
N ASN A 180 -14.84 13.56 28.45
CA ASN A 180 -14.27 13.63 29.79
C ASN A 180 -12.74 13.42 29.78
N ASP A 181 -12.12 13.29 28.61
CA ASP A 181 -10.69 13.10 28.44
C ASP A 181 -10.00 14.42 28.14
N THR A 182 -9.52 15.07 29.20
CA THR A 182 -8.76 16.33 29.11
C THR A 182 -7.34 16.16 28.56
N ARG A 183 -6.90 14.91 28.27
CA ARG A 183 -5.59 14.62 27.70
C ARG A 183 -5.56 14.74 26.20
N SER A 184 -6.71 14.74 25.55
CA SER A 184 -6.84 14.80 24.10
C SER A 184 -7.24 16.20 23.65
N SER A 185 -6.73 16.61 22.50
CA SER A 185 -7.12 17.85 21.84
C SER A 185 -7.58 17.55 20.40
N VAL A 186 -8.46 18.38 19.90
CA VAL A 186 -8.99 18.33 18.54
C VAL A 186 -8.84 19.68 17.87
N ALA A 187 -8.96 19.73 16.56
CA ALA A 187 -8.91 20.98 15.82
C ALA A 187 -10.03 21.93 16.24
N ASP A 188 -9.73 23.20 16.39
CA ASP A 188 -10.70 24.25 16.65
C ASP A 188 -11.38 24.67 15.34
N LEU A 189 -12.49 24.00 15.01
CA LEU A 189 -13.22 24.23 13.79
C LEU A 189 -13.85 25.64 13.71
N HIS A 190 -14.09 26.27 14.87
CA HIS A 190 -14.63 27.64 14.89
C HIS A 190 -13.62 28.65 14.33
N LYS A 191 -12.34 28.50 14.67
CA LYS A 191 -11.27 29.32 14.10
C LYS A 191 -11.00 28.96 12.64
N MET A 192 -11.00 27.67 12.32
CA MET A 192 -10.70 27.21 10.96
C MET A 192 -11.74 27.64 9.93
N ARG A 193 -12.97 27.88 10.31
CA ARG A 193 -14.04 28.36 9.40
C ARG A 193 -14.15 29.89 9.33
N ASP A 194 -13.34 30.65 10.11
CA ASP A 194 -13.37 32.11 10.12
C ASP A 194 -12.30 32.71 9.20
N PRO A 195 -12.67 33.30 8.06
CA PRO A 195 -11.72 33.93 7.16
C PRO A 195 -10.92 35.11 7.78
N ALA A 196 -11.37 35.66 8.91
CA ALA A 196 -10.65 36.67 9.67
C ALA A 196 -9.58 36.08 10.59
N ASP A 197 -9.64 34.79 10.91
CA ASP A 197 -8.65 34.09 11.74
C ASP A 197 -7.50 33.55 10.85
N PRO A 198 -6.24 33.72 11.25
CA PRO A 198 -5.09 33.15 10.52
C PRO A 198 -5.18 31.63 10.32
N ALA A 199 -5.86 30.92 11.22
CA ALA A 199 -6.08 29.48 11.14
C ALA A 199 -6.88 29.05 9.91
N TYR A 200 -7.68 29.91 9.34
CA TYR A 200 -8.45 29.64 8.11
C TYR A 200 -7.57 29.19 6.95
N LYS A 201 -6.34 29.71 6.87
CA LYS A 201 -5.38 29.37 5.83
C LYS A 201 -4.49 28.18 6.16
N CYS A 202 -4.64 27.61 7.36
CA CYS A 202 -3.79 26.52 7.83
C CYS A 202 -4.33 25.11 7.51
N SER A 203 -5.49 25.01 6.87
CA SER A 203 -6.08 23.74 6.48
C SER A 203 -5.31 23.08 5.33
N PRO A 204 -4.66 21.90 5.52
CA PRO A 204 -3.90 21.23 4.47
C PRO A 204 -4.77 20.41 3.53
N ALA A 205 -5.98 20.07 3.92
CA ALA A 205 -6.90 19.28 3.11
C ALA A 205 -7.63 20.16 2.10
N TRP A 206 -7.61 19.74 0.83
CA TRP A 206 -8.23 20.47 -0.27
C TRP A 206 -9.33 19.69 -0.95
N PHE A 207 -9.15 18.38 -1.08
CA PHE A 207 -10.11 17.51 -1.74
C PHE A 207 -10.26 16.19 -1.00
N VAL A 208 -11.42 15.57 -1.15
CA VAL A 208 -11.61 14.16 -0.88
C VAL A 208 -11.62 13.42 -2.21
N ARG A 209 -10.83 12.35 -2.32
CA ARG A 209 -10.82 11.40 -3.42
C ARG A 209 -11.66 10.20 -3.03
N ALA A 210 -12.65 9.87 -3.84
CA ALA A 210 -13.45 8.67 -3.68
C ALA A 210 -12.97 7.60 -4.67
N VAL A 211 -12.76 6.40 -4.18
CA VAL A 211 -12.39 5.22 -4.97
C VAL A 211 -13.37 4.09 -4.72
N ARG A 212 -13.52 3.21 -5.70
CA ARG A 212 -14.23 1.94 -5.55
C ARG A 212 -13.29 0.77 -5.70
N GLY A 213 -13.56 -0.32 -4.98
CA GLY A 213 -12.90 -1.58 -5.18
C GLY A 213 -13.32 -2.21 -6.51
N VAL A 214 -12.36 -2.81 -7.20
CA VAL A 214 -12.58 -3.54 -8.45
C VAL A 214 -12.35 -5.02 -8.17
N PRO A 215 -13.34 -5.90 -8.41
CA PRO A 215 -13.17 -7.33 -8.17
C PRO A 215 -12.14 -7.92 -9.17
N PRO A 216 -11.31 -8.87 -8.73
CA PRO A 216 -10.42 -9.58 -9.63
C PRO A 216 -11.23 -10.37 -10.68
N PRO A 217 -10.67 -10.61 -11.87
CA PRO A 217 -11.31 -11.44 -12.87
C PRO A 217 -11.57 -12.86 -12.36
N SER A 218 -12.70 -13.44 -12.80
CA SER A 218 -13.04 -14.83 -12.47
C SER A 218 -11.97 -15.81 -12.98
N GLY A 219 -11.60 -16.77 -12.15
CA GLY A 219 -10.61 -17.80 -12.50
C GLY A 219 -9.14 -17.37 -12.39
N MET A 220 -8.86 -16.19 -11.86
CA MET A 220 -7.50 -15.81 -11.52
C MET A 220 -7.05 -16.44 -10.22
N ALA A 221 -5.90 -17.10 -10.24
CA ALA A 221 -5.31 -17.74 -9.07
C ALA A 221 -4.63 -16.73 -8.12
N GLY A 222 -4.23 -15.56 -8.61
CA GLY A 222 -3.54 -14.54 -7.82
C GLY A 222 -3.70 -13.13 -8.39
N VAL A 223 -3.85 -12.16 -7.51
CA VAL A 223 -3.98 -10.74 -7.88
C VAL A 223 -2.68 -10.22 -8.49
N ARG A 224 -1.52 -10.71 -8.04
CA ARG A 224 -0.19 -10.30 -8.52
C ARG A 224 0.03 -10.59 -10.01
N ASP A 225 -0.64 -11.60 -10.55
CA ASP A 225 -0.52 -11.94 -11.97
C ASP A 225 -1.02 -10.83 -12.91
N SER A 226 -1.88 -9.95 -12.40
CA SER A 226 -2.44 -8.85 -13.19
C SER A 226 -2.08 -7.46 -12.66
N ILE A 227 -1.81 -7.30 -11.36
CA ILE A 227 -1.59 -5.97 -10.77
C ILE A 227 -0.15 -5.68 -10.36
N GLY A 228 0.76 -6.66 -10.40
CA GLY A 228 2.18 -6.48 -10.08
C GLY A 228 2.54 -6.73 -8.61
N GLU A 229 3.60 -6.08 -8.12
CA GLU A 229 4.26 -6.37 -6.83
C GLU A 229 3.60 -5.72 -5.61
N THR A 230 2.32 -5.39 -5.65
CA THR A 230 1.64 -4.77 -4.52
C THR A 230 0.61 -5.70 -3.89
N ASP A 231 0.39 -5.55 -2.58
CA ASP A 231 -0.62 -6.30 -1.82
C ASP A 231 -1.98 -5.54 -1.76
N PHE A 232 -2.09 -4.42 -2.48
CA PHE A 232 -3.32 -3.65 -2.51
C PHE A 232 -4.31 -4.23 -3.51
N GLU A 233 -5.59 -4.18 -3.14
CA GLU A 233 -6.68 -4.48 -4.07
C GLU A 233 -6.70 -3.44 -5.19
N GLN A 234 -7.25 -3.83 -6.34
CA GLN A 234 -7.46 -2.90 -7.44
C GLN A 234 -8.49 -1.84 -7.08
N ASN A 235 -8.12 -0.58 -7.28
CA ASN A 235 -8.90 0.58 -6.95
C ASN A 235 -9.13 1.45 -8.18
N GLN A 236 -10.37 1.85 -8.40
CA GLN A 236 -10.73 2.80 -9.43
C GLN A 236 -11.22 4.11 -8.81
N ILE A 237 -10.64 5.23 -9.22
CA ILE A 237 -11.11 6.55 -8.80
C ILE A 237 -12.47 6.81 -9.46
N ILE A 238 -13.46 7.15 -8.65
CA ILE A 238 -14.77 7.60 -9.14
C ILE A 238 -14.89 9.12 -9.19
N GLY A 239 -14.00 9.83 -8.52
CA GLY A 239 -13.87 11.28 -8.61
C GLY A 239 -13.45 11.95 -7.31
N TYR A 240 -13.54 13.26 -7.31
CA TYR A 240 -13.13 14.14 -6.21
C TYR A 240 -14.24 15.12 -5.86
N ALA A 241 -14.28 15.54 -4.59
CA ALA A 241 -15.04 16.69 -4.13
C ALA A 241 -14.15 17.61 -3.29
N PRO A 242 -14.39 18.93 -3.25
CA PRO A 242 -13.64 19.83 -2.40
C PRO A 242 -13.96 19.61 -0.93
N ILE A 243 -12.95 19.84 -0.08
CA ILE A 243 -13.08 19.93 1.37
C ILE A 243 -13.15 21.40 1.74
N GLU A 244 -14.16 21.76 2.53
CA GLU A 244 -14.35 23.14 2.97
C GLU A 244 -13.36 23.52 4.10
N PRO A 245 -13.18 24.81 4.40
CA PRO A 245 -12.20 25.25 5.40
C PRO A 245 -12.38 24.63 6.80
N ASP A 246 -13.61 24.33 7.21
CA ASP A 246 -13.91 23.62 8.46
C ASP A 246 -13.60 22.12 8.42
N GLY A 247 -13.07 21.63 7.29
CA GLY A 247 -12.78 20.22 7.06
C GLY A 247 -13.98 19.38 6.64
N SER A 248 -15.14 19.99 6.47
CA SER A 248 -16.33 19.27 6.03
C SER A 248 -16.30 18.98 4.52
N PHE A 249 -16.94 17.89 4.13
CA PHE A 249 -17.28 17.60 2.75
C PHE A 249 -18.61 16.85 2.65
N LYS A 250 -19.26 16.98 1.51
CA LYS A 250 -20.47 16.26 1.19
C LYS A 250 -20.50 15.94 -0.29
N LEU A 251 -20.81 14.69 -0.60
CA LEU A 251 -20.71 14.18 -1.97
C LEU A 251 -21.74 13.09 -2.23
N GLU A 252 -22.10 12.94 -3.48
CA GLU A 252 -22.95 11.87 -3.98
C GLU A 252 -22.07 10.73 -4.52
N VAL A 253 -22.37 9.49 -4.13
CA VAL A 253 -21.62 8.29 -4.51
C VAL A 253 -22.55 7.20 -5.02
N PRO A 254 -22.05 6.28 -5.87
CA PRO A 254 -22.81 5.09 -6.24
C PRO A 254 -23.07 4.23 -4.99
N ALA A 255 -24.29 3.69 -4.90
CA ALA A 255 -24.67 2.78 -3.84
C ALA A 255 -24.28 1.34 -4.17
N ASP A 256 -24.23 0.47 -3.15
CA ASP A 256 -23.98 -0.98 -3.24
C ASP A 256 -22.62 -1.37 -3.87
N VAL A 257 -21.65 -0.46 -3.78
CA VAL A 257 -20.26 -0.74 -4.17
C VAL A 257 -19.32 -0.49 -2.98
N PRO A 258 -18.21 -1.23 -2.88
CA PRO A 258 -17.20 -0.94 -1.87
C PRO A 258 -16.51 0.38 -2.20
N LEU A 259 -16.50 1.30 -1.24
CA LEU A 259 -15.96 2.65 -1.38
C LEU A 259 -14.85 2.87 -0.34
N ALA A 260 -13.84 3.65 -0.72
CA ALA A 260 -12.89 4.21 0.21
C ALA A 260 -12.65 5.70 -0.10
N LEU A 261 -12.29 6.46 0.93
CA LEU A 261 -12.10 7.90 0.85
C LEU A 261 -10.67 8.24 1.22
N SER A 262 -10.09 9.22 0.54
CA SER A 262 -8.77 9.76 0.88
C SER A 262 -8.81 11.27 0.95
N VAL A 263 -8.23 11.84 1.98
CA VAL A 263 -8.07 13.29 2.16
C VAL A 263 -6.82 13.74 1.41
N ILE A 264 -6.96 14.68 0.49
CA ILE A 264 -5.93 15.05 -0.50
C ILE A 264 -5.43 16.48 -0.25
N ASP A 265 -4.11 16.66 -0.33
CA ASP A 265 -3.44 17.96 -0.26
C ASP A 265 -3.50 18.72 -1.61
N ALA A 266 -2.90 19.90 -1.64
CA ALA A 266 -2.89 20.75 -2.83
C ALA A 266 -2.10 20.17 -4.02
N ASP A 267 -1.22 19.22 -3.77
CA ASP A 267 -0.39 18.55 -4.78
C ASP A 267 -0.96 17.21 -5.26
N GLY A 268 -2.15 16.83 -4.78
CA GLY A 268 -2.81 15.58 -5.16
C GLY A 268 -2.41 14.36 -4.33
N ARG A 269 -1.62 14.52 -3.25
CA ARG A 269 -1.14 13.45 -2.38
C ARG A 269 -2.11 13.22 -1.23
N ALA A 270 -2.35 11.97 -0.86
CA ALA A 270 -3.23 11.66 0.26
C ALA A 270 -2.54 11.95 1.61
N ILE A 271 -3.15 12.85 2.38
CA ILE A 271 -2.78 13.11 3.78
C ILE A 271 -3.23 11.94 4.65
N GLN A 272 -4.41 11.41 4.36
CA GLN A 272 -5.00 10.29 5.06
C GLN A 272 -5.81 9.43 4.10
N THR A 273 -5.71 8.12 4.25
CA THR A 273 -6.47 7.13 3.49
C THR A 273 -7.37 6.35 4.43
N HIS A 274 -8.57 6.06 3.98
CA HIS A 274 -9.46 5.14 4.67
C HIS A 274 -9.01 3.70 4.34
N THR A 275 -8.68 2.94 5.36
CA THR A 275 -8.09 1.60 5.20
C THR A 275 -9.11 0.48 5.10
N ASN A 276 -10.39 0.77 5.32
CA ASN A 276 -11.48 -0.20 5.24
C ASN A 276 -12.46 0.23 4.16
N TRP A 277 -13.09 -0.76 3.52
CA TRP A 277 -14.18 -0.49 2.61
C TRP A 277 -15.46 -0.09 3.36
N ILE A 278 -16.11 0.96 2.89
CA ILE A 278 -17.45 1.35 3.30
C ILE A 278 -18.44 1.06 2.18
N GLN A 279 -19.67 0.77 2.53
CA GLN A 279 -20.76 0.57 1.59
C GLN A 279 -21.97 1.37 2.05
N VAL A 280 -22.66 1.98 1.12
CA VAL A 280 -23.92 2.73 1.33
C VAL A 280 -25.01 2.13 0.47
N ARG A 281 -26.24 2.17 0.98
CA ARG A 281 -27.41 1.64 0.28
C ARG A 281 -28.04 2.70 -0.63
N PRO A 282 -28.84 2.31 -1.64
CA PRO A 282 -29.58 3.26 -2.46
C PRO A 282 -30.47 4.17 -1.61
N GLY A 283 -30.32 5.48 -1.78
CA GLY A 283 -31.05 6.49 -1.02
C GLY A 283 -30.52 6.77 0.39
N GLU A 284 -29.46 6.10 0.82
CA GLU A 284 -28.88 6.34 2.15
C GLU A 284 -28.21 7.72 2.22
N ARG A 285 -28.37 8.36 3.39
CA ARG A 285 -27.65 9.57 3.77
C ARG A 285 -26.80 9.23 4.98
N ARG A 286 -25.50 9.00 4.76
CA ARG A 286 -24.55 8.66 5.81
C ARG A 286 -23.78 9.89 6.28
N THR A 287 -23.83 10.15 7.58
CA THR A 287 -23.02 11.18 8.24
C THR A 287 -21.93 10.52 9.05
N CYS A 288 -20.71 11.04 8.91
CA CYS A 288 -19.55 10.66 9.71
C CYS A 288 -19.08 11.90 10.51
N ASP A 289 -18.76 11.70 11.78
CA ASP A 289 -18.30 12.81 12.63
C ASP A 289 -16.89 13.28 12.25
N GLY A 290 -16.02 12.33 11.89
CA GLY A 290 -14.65 12.66 11.50
C GLY A 290 -13.83 11.44 11.14
N CYS A 291 -12.51 11.63 11.11
CA CYS A 291 -11.55 10.60 10.81
C CYS A 291 -11.04 9.93 12.09
N HIS A 292 -10.84 8.62 12.06
CA HIS A 292 -10.34 7.85 13.21
C HIS A 292 -9.31 6.81 12.78
N SER A 293 -8.52 6.35 13.74
CA SER A 293 -7.54 5.30 13.51
C SER A 293 -8.22 3.96 13.22
N PRO A 294 -7.64 3.10 12.37
CA PRO A 294 -8.19 1.78 12.09
C PRO A 294 -8.40 0.98 13.38
N ARG A 295 -9.56 0.35 13.54
CA ARG A 295 -9.94 -0.53 14.66
C ARG A 295 -9.86 0.14 16.05
N ARG A 296 -9.85 1.45 16.12
CA ARG A 296 -9.81 2.21 17.38
C ARG A 296 -10.82 3.32 17.32
N GLY A 297 -11.45 3.61 18.42
CA GLY A 297 -12.25 4.78 18.73
C GLY A 297 -13.11 5.38 17.61
N ALA A 298 -13.84 6.40 17.97
CA ALA A 298 -14.57 7.28 17.08
C ALA A 298 -13.95 8.69 17.17
N ALA A 299 -14.40 9.63 16.33
CA ALA A 299 -14.06 11.04 16.50
C ALA A 299 -14.43 11.53 17.91
N LEU A 300 -13.59 12.35 18.52
CA LEU A 300 -13.79 12.85 19.89
C LEU A 300 -14.94 13.86 19.99
N ASN A 301 -15.24 14.55 18.89
CA ASN A 301 -16.44 15.37 18.77
C ASN A 301 -17.44 14.68 17.85
N SER A 302 -18.69 14.80 18.19
CA SER A 302 -19.80 14.30 17.40
C SER A 302 -20.94 15.35 17.28
N GLY A 303 -21.87 15.06 16.38
CA GLY A 303 -23.05 15.88 16.21
C GLY A 303 -22.82 17.24 15.52
N PRO A 304 -23.78 18.16 15.64
CA PRO A 304 -23.75 19.42 14.93
C PRO A 304 -22.62 20.36 15.35
N ILE A 305 -22.10 21.15 14.40
CA ILE A 305 -21.17 22.25 14.75
C ILE A 305 -21.99 23.38 15.36
N VAL A 306 -21.76 23.65 16.63
CA VAL A 306 -22.50 24.68 17.38
C VAL A 306 -22.03 26.07 16.99
N GLY A 307 -22.94 27.03 17.01
CA GLY A 307 -22.68 28.45 16.81
C GLY A 307 -23.00 28.97 15.41
N SER A 308 -23.07 30.30 15.30
CA SER A 308 -23.29 31.01 14.03
C SER A 308 -22.04 31.03 13.16
N MET A 309 -22.21 31.39 11.89
CA MET A 309 -21.07 31.66 11.00
C MET A 309 -20.30 32.89 11.47
N PRO A 310 -18.94 32.86 11.37
CA PRO A 310 -18.08 33.96 11.77
C PRO A 310 -18.28 35.23 10.94
N ALA A 311 -17.87 36.37 11.48
CA ALA A 311 -18.03 37.68 10.85
C ALA A 311 -17.19 37.85 9.57
N GLY A 312 -16.10 37.07 9.39
CA GLY A 312 -15.28 37.09 8.18
C GLY A 312 -15.91 36.34 7.00
N VAL A 313 -17.03 35.63 7.21
CA VAL A 313 -17.74 34.91 6.16
C VAL A 313 -18.67 35.86 5.40
N SER A 314 -18.78 35.67 4.08
CA SER A 314 -19.71 36.40 3.22
C SER A 314 -21.08 36.52 3.86
N ARG A 315 -21.59 37.74 3.95
CA ARG A 315 -22.85 38.07 4.59
C ARG A 315 -24.02 37.28 4.04
N ALA A 316 -24.04 36.99 2.75
CA ALA A 316 -25.08 36.21 2.09
C ALA A 316 -25.04 34.74 2.56
N LEU A 317 -23.86 34.12 2.68
CA LEU A 317 -23.70 32.76 3.16
C LEU A 317 -24.00 32.66 4.65
N ALA A 318 -23.54 33.62 5.44
CA ALA A 318 -23.83 33.66 6.87
C ALA A 318 -25.37 33.79 7.15
N ALA A 319 -26.10 34.58 6.36
CA ALA A 319 -27.55 34.70 6.48
C ALA A 319 -28.32 33.45 6.00
N ALA A 320 -27.74 32.69 5.08
CA ALA A 320 -28.32 31.43 4.58
C ALA A 320 -28.02 30.23 5.49
N HIS A 321 -27.07 30.33 6.41
CA HIS A 321 -26.67 29.25 7.28
C HIS A 321 -27.75 28.84 8.27
N THR A 322 -27.94 27.53 8.41
CA THR A 322 -28.82 26.93 9.42
C THR A 322 -27.99 26.43 10.62
N PRO A 323 -28.40 26.66 11.86
CA PRO A 323 -27.67 26.18 13.03
C PRO A 323 -27.37 24.69 12.96
N GLY A 324 -26.12 24.32 13.21
CA GLY A 324 -25.65 22.93 13.15
C GLY A 324 -25.20 22.45 11.77
N GLU A 325 -25.39 23.26 10.74
CA GLU A 325 -24.97 22.92 9.36
C GLU A 325 -23.47 23.11 9.17
N THR A 326 -22.81 22.16 8.49
CA THR A 326 -21.41 22.29 8.07
C THR A 326 -21.30 23.24 6.85
N MET A 327 -20.09 23.74 6.58
CA MET A 327 -19.86 24.55 5.38
C MET A 327 -20.18 23.74 4.10
N ALA A 328 -19.82 22.46 4.04
CA ALA A 328 -20.15 21.61 2.91
C ALA A 328 -21.64 21.37 2.75
N SER A 329 -22.39 21.24 3.84
CA SER A 329 -23.84 21.09 3.79
C SER A 329 -24.52 22.36 3.31
N LEU A 330 -24.11 23.53 3.80
CA LEU A 330 -24.57 24.83 3.31
C LEU A 330 -24.29 24.99 1.81
N ARG A 331 -23.06 24.74 1.39
CA ARG A 331 -22.67 24.84 -0.02
C ARG A 331 -23.54 23.96 -0.92
N THR A 332 -23.70 22.68 -0.58
CA THR A 332 -24.43 21.72 -1.41
C THR A 332 -25.95 21.92 -1.36
N ARG A 333 -26.46 22.55 -0.31
CA ARG A 333 -27.86 22.96 -0.23
C ARG A 333 -28.16 24.15 -1.14
N LEU A 334 -27.23 25.10 -1.24
CA LEU A 334 -27.37 26.26 -2.13
C LEU A 334 -27.05 25.92 -3.58
N ASP A 335 -26.18 24.94 -3.80
CA ASP A 335 -25.72 24.48 -5.12
C ASP A 335 -25.69 22.95 -5.15
N PRO A 336 -26.82 22.29 -5.45
CA PRO A 336 -26.88 20.82 -5.48
C PRO A 336 -25.93 20.17 -6.51
N ALA A 337 -25.51 20.90 -7.56
CA ALA A 337 -24.53 20.37 -8.53
C ALA A 337 -23.15 20.11 -7.88
N ALA A 338 -22.86 20.79 -6.77
CA ALA A 338 -21.65 20.59 -6.00
C ALA A 338 -21.56 19.23 -5.25
N LEU A 339 -22.61 18.43 -5.28
CA LEU A 339 -22.59 17.04 -4.78
C LEU A 339 -21.87 16.08 -5.74
N ALA A 340 -21.82 16.43 -7.03
CA ALA A 340 -21.24 15.57 -8.04
C ALA A 340 -19.70 15.50 -7.88
N LEU A 341 -19.19 14.29 -8.05
CA LEU A 341 -17.74 14.07 -8.12
C LEU A 341 -17.16 14.59 -9.43
N ALA A 342 -16.03 15.27 -9.35
CA ALA A 342 -15.28 15.78 -10.50
C ALA A 342 -14.04 14.92 -10.76
N THR A 343 -13.71 14.70 -12.03
CA THR A 343 -12.44 14.05 -12.42
C THR A 343 -11.26 15.00 -12.19
N ASP A 344 -11.44 16.27 -12.55
CA ASP A 344 -10.46 17.33 -12.41
C ASP A 344 -11.00 18.39 -11.43
N PRO A 345 -10.75 18.23 -10.12
CA PRO A 345 -11.35 19.08 -9.12
C PRO A 345 -10.69 20.45 -9.05
N VAL A 346 -11.53 21.47 -8.81
CA VAL A 346 -11.09 22.84 -8.57
C VAL A 346 -11.72 23.33 -7.26
N PHE A 347 -10.87 23.85 -6.38
CA PHE A 347 -11.30 24.58 -5.19
C PHE A 347 -11.17 26.07 -5.44
N THR A 348 -12.26 26.80 -5.17
CA THR A 348 -12.27 28.26 -5.14
C THR A 348 -12.95 28.71 -3.87
N ASP A 349 -12.28 29.56 -3.11
CA ASP A 349 -12.84 30.10 -1.88
C ASP A 349 -14.04 31.01 -2.18
N ARG A 350 -15.17 30.65 -1.63
CA ARG A 350 -16.44 31.41 -1.72
C ARG A 350 -16.88 32.02 -0.40
N TRP A 351 -16.12 31.72 0.66
CA TRP A 351 -16.52 32.04 2.03
C TRP A 351 -16.04 33.41 2.48
N ALA A 352 -14.84 33.79 2.09
CA ALA A 352 -14.20 35.01 2.55
C ALA A 352 -14.91 36.27 2.05
N ASP A 353 -15.35 37.11 2.99
CA ASP A 353 -15.87 38.45 2.67
C ASP A 353 -14.73 39.45 2.56
N THR A 354 -14.27 39.70 1.36
CA THR A 354 -13.17 40.65 1.10
C THR A 354 -13.52 42.12 1.40
N SER A 355 -14.76 42.43 1.69
CA SER A 355 -15.16 43.76 2.16
C SER A 355 -14.84 43.99 3.64
N VAL A 356 -14.59 42.92 4.39
CA VAL A 356 -14.15 42.99 5.78
C VAL A 356 -12.64 43.19 5.85
N ASN A 357 -12.23 44.20 6.62
CA ASN A 357 -10.81 44.53 6.74
C ASN A 357 -9.99 43.35 7.29
N GLY A 358 -8.89 43.01 6.61
CA GLY A 358 -7.99 41.93 6.97
C GLY A 358 -8.41 40.56 6.44
N VAL A 359 -9.61 40.40 5.89
CA VAL A 359 -10.08 39.16 5.29
C VAL A 359 -9.52 39.02 3.86
N THR A 360 -8.84 37.90 3.61
CA THR A 360 -8.38 37.51 2.29
C THR A 360 -8.75 36.05 2.02
N PRO A 361 -9.17 35.71 0.79
CA PRO A 361 -9.55 34.34 0.48
C PRO A 361 -8.35 33.39 0.55
N ARG A 362 -8.64 32.11 0.72
CA ARG A 362 -7.67 31.05 0.45
C ARG A 362 -7.33 31.05 -1.05
N ARG A 363 -6.12 30.58 -1.38
CA ARG A 363 -5.75 30.39 -2.79
C ARG A 363 -6.66 29.40 -3.49
N SER A 364 -6.87 29.57 -4.78
CA SER A 364 -7.48 28.52 -5.59
C SER A 364 -6.50 27.37 -5.80
N VAL A 365 -7.00 26.15 -5.77
CA VAL A 365 -6.24 24.94 -6.08
C VAL A 365 -6.99 24.15 -7.13
N ALA A 366 -6.28 23.73 -8.18
CA ALA A 366 -6.82 22.91 -9.24
C ALA A 366 -5.91 21.70 -9.44
N LEU A 367 -6.49 20.51 -9.43
CA LEU A 367 -5.81 19.27 -9.77
C LEU A 367 -6.29 18.87 -11.16
N LEU A 368 -5.56 19.29 -12.20
CA LEU A 368 -5.92 19.07 -13.59
C LEU A 368 -4.87 18.18 -14.27
N TYR A 369 -5.30 17.28 -15.15
CA TYR A 369 -4.39 16.61 -16.08
C TYR A 369 -4.20 17.44 -17.36
N THR A 370 -5.23 18.14 -17.80
CA THR A 370 -5.23 19.03 -18.95
C THR A 370 -6.03 20.28 -18.65
N GLY A 371 -5.84 21.33 -19.45
CA GLY A 371 -6.56 22.60 -19.24
C GLY A 371 -5.98 23.46 -18.11
N ASN A 372 -4.74 23.22 -17.68
CA ASN A 372 -4.02 24.12 -16.80
C ASN A 372 -3.84 25.49 -17.45
N ALA A 373 -3.78 26.55 -16.63
CA ALA A 373 -3.57 27.92 -17.10
C ALA A 373 -2.25 28.07 -17.87
N ASP A 374 -1.19 27.39 -17.41
CA ASP A 374 0.03 27.19 -18.18
C ASP A 374 -0.06 25.85 -18.93
N PRO A 375 -0.07 25.85 -20.28
CA PRO A 375 -0.08 24.60 -21.05
C PRO A 375 1.10 23.67 -20.78
N ALA A 376 2.23 24.21 -20.30
CA ALA A 376 3.39 23.41 -19.91
C ALA A 376 3.10 22.51 -18.68
N ASP A 377 2.11 22.86 -17.88
CA ASP A 377 1.65 22.08 -16.73
C ASP A 377 0.67 20.94 -17.11
N ASN A 378 0.33 20.80 -18.39
CA ASN A 378 -0.54 19.73 -18.85
C ASN A 378 0.21 18.40 -19.00
N LEU A 379 -0.52 17.31 -18.77
CA LEU A 379 -0.04 15.97 -19.13
C LEU A 379 -0.01 15.85 -20.65
N ALA A 380 1.11 15.40 -21.19
CA ALA A 380 1.26 15.32 -22.63
C ALA A 380 0.40 14.18 -23.21
N THR A 381 0.65 12.96 -22.80
CA THR A 381 -0.05 11.71 -23.17
C THR A 381 0.62 10.54 -22.45
N PRO A 382 -0.09 9.45 -22.22
CA PRO A 382 -1.55 9.34 -22.22
C PRO A 382 -2.18 10.02 -21.01
N VAL A 383 -3.43 10.44 -21.13
CA VAL A 383 -4.22 10.94 -20.00
C VAL A 383 -5.04 9.80 -19.42
N PRO A 384 -4.97 9.52 -18.11
CA PRO A 384 -5.80 8.49 -17.51
C PRO A 384 -7.28 8.83 -17.69
N SER A 385 -8.04 7.89 -18.22
CA SER A 385 -9.49 7.98 -18.32
C SER A 385 -10.14 7.06 -17.29
N ASN A 386 -11.35 7.37 -16.87
CA ASN A 386 -12.14 6.55 -15.94
C ASN A 386 -11.41 6.19 -14.62
N GLY A 387 -10.46 7.01 -14.20
CA GLY A 387 -9.70 6.80 -12.96
C GLY A 387 -8.77 5.58 -12.96
N VAL A 388 -8.40 5.08 -14.14
CA VAL A 388 -7.50 3.93 -14.31
C VAL A 388 -6.09 4.43 -14.63
N ILE A 389 -5.10 3.97 -13.85
CA ILE A 389 -3.69 4.29 -14.06
C ILE A 389 -2.89 2.99 -14.14
N ASN A 390 -2.43 2.67 -15.35
CA ASN A 390 -1.54 1.54 -15.60
C ASN A 390 -0.10 2.04 -15.73
N TYR A 391 0.84 1.38 -15.07
CA TYR A 391 2.25 1.81 -15.08
C TYR A 391 2.83 1.88 -16.50
N PRO A 392 2.73 0.83 -17.34
CA PRO A 392 3.33 0.87 -18.67
C PRO A 392 2.76 1.97 -19.57
N GLU A 393 1.47 2.26 -19.43
CA GLU A 393 0.73 3.17 -20.31
C GLU A 393 0.82 4.63 -19.84
N HIS A 394 0.86 4.86 -18.53
CA HIS A 394 0.72 6.20 -17.95
C HIS A 394 1.98 6.69 -17.22
N ILE A 395 2.69 5.82 -16.52
CA ILE A 395 3.85 6.20 -15.69
C ILE A 395 5.15 6.06 -16.47
N GLN A 396 5.37 4.94 -17.15
CA GLN A 396 6.59 4.72 -17.94
C GLN A 396 6.90 5.86 -18.95
N PRO A 397 5.92 6.43 -19.66
CA PRO A 397 6.18 7.54 -20.57
C PRO A 397 6.76 8.80 -19.90
N LEU A 398 6.56 8.97 -18.60
CA LEU A 398 7.13 10.09 -17.85
C LEU A 398 8.66 10.04 -17.83
N TRP A 399 9.24 8.84 -17.77
CA TRP A 399 10.69 8.65 -17.71
C TRP A 399 11.39 8.88 -19.05
N THR A 400 10.70 8.61 -20.13
CA THR A 400 11.23 8.75 -21.50
C THR A 400 10.91 10.11 -22.14
N ARG A 401 9.99 10.87 -21.55
CA ARG A 401 9.60 12.19 -22.09
C ARG A 401 10.78 13.15 -22.11
N ALA A 402 11.00 13.76 -23.26
CA ALA A 402 12.00 14.80 -23.45
C ALA A 402 11.57 16.12 -22.76
N ARG A 403 12.48 16.75 -22.03
CA ARG A 403 12.28 17.98 -21.26
C ARG A 403 13.42 18.96 -21.47
N GLY A 404 13.23 20.21 -21.04
CA GLY A 404 14.23 21.27 -21.14
C GLY A 404 14.39 21.84 -22.53
N PRO A 405 15.36 22.76 -22.73
CA PRO A 405 15.61 23.38 -24.02
C PRO A 405 15.93 22.32 -25.09
N ALA A 406 15.20 22.38 -26.21
CA ALA A 406 15.32 21.45 -27.33
C ALA A 406 15.13 19.94 -26.95
N GLY A 407 14.49 19.64 -25.83
CA GLY A 407 14.27 18.24 -25.41
C GLY A 407 15.53 17.51 -24.93
N ALA A 408 16.54 18.25 -24.45
CA ALA A 408 17.87 17.73 -24.15
C ALA A 408 17.89 16.76 -22.93
N HIS A 409 16.84 16.74 -22.10
CA HIS A 409 16.83 15.98 -20.87
C HIS A 409 15.68 14.97 -20.85
N THR A 410 16.02 13.71 -20.60
CA THR A 410 15.08 12.64 -20.23
C THR A 410 15.57 11.98 -18.96
N CYS A 411 14.66 11.40 -18.15
CA CYS A 411 15.09 10.65 -16.96
C CYS A 411 16.01 9.48 -17.34
N VAL A 412 15.67 8.77 -18.42
CA VAL A 412 16.46 7.63 -18.91
C VAL A 412 17.84 8.00 -19.45
N ALA A 413 18.13 9.27 -19.71
CA ALA A 413 19.48 9.70 -20.10
C ALA A 413 20.50 9.57 -18.94
N CYS A 414 20.04 9.74 -17.71
CA CYS A 414 20.85 9.57 -16.50
C CYS A 414 20.56 8.24 -15.78
N HIS A 415 19.33 7.76 -15.89
CA HIS A 415 18.86 6.56 -15.21
C HIS A 415 18.68 5.40 -16.19
N ALA A 416 19.80 4.89 -16.68
CA ALA A 416 19.89 3.78 -17.64
C ALA A 416 20.87 2.69 -17.17
N ASP A 417 21.18 2.64 -15.88
CA ASP A 417 22.11 1.71 -15.29
C ASP A 417 21.47 1.02 -14.08
N SER A 418 21.31 -0.28 -14.18
CA SER A 418 20.77 -1.14 -13.11
C SER A 418 21.64 -1.20 -11.84
N ALA A 419 22.89 -0.67 -11.88
CA ALA A 419 23.71 -0.53 -10.68
C ALA A 419 23.31 0.69 -9.82
N ARG A 420 22.47 1.58 -10.33
CA ARG A 420 21.99 2.78 -9.64
C ARG A 420 20.47 2.89 -9.68
N LEU A 421 19.91 3.09 -10.85
CA LEU A 421 18.48 3.17 -11.11
C LEU A 421 18.27 3.07 -12.62
N ASP A 422 17.50 2.07 -13.07
CA ASP A 422 17.17 1.88 -14.48
C ASP A 422 15.70 2.21 -14.74
N LEU A 423 15.44 3.35 -15.38
CA LEU A 423 14.09 3.80 -15.71
C LEU A 423 13.68 3.49 -17.17
N ARG A 424 14.45 2.65 -17.90
CA ARG A 424 14.12 2.24 -19.26
C ARG A 424 12.91 1.30 -19.29
N ALA A 425 12.23 1.29 -20.42
CA ALA A 425 11.10 0.41 -20.69
C ALA A 425 11.55 -1.01 -21.14
N ASN A 426 12.61 -1.52 -20.53
CA ASN A 426 13.06 -2.89 -20.79
C ASN A 426 12.18 -3.88 -20.01
N VAL A 427 11.93 -5.05 -20.61
CA VAL A 427 11.15 -6.11 -19.96
C VAL A 427 12.09 -7.00 -19.16
N ALA A 428 11.89 -7.04 -17.85
CA ALA A 428 12.63 -7.91 -16.93
C ALA A 428 12.22 -9.38 -17.11
N GLY A 429 13.00 -10.29 -16.52
CA GLY A 429 12.69 -11.71 -16.50
C GLY A 429 11.35 -12.07 -15.86
N THR A 430 10.83 -11.19 -15.01
CA THR A 430 9.51 -11.29 -14.36
C THR A 430 8.33 -10.94 -15.27
N GLY A 431 8.59 -10.43 -16.49
CA GLY A 431 7.57 -9.96 -17.43
C GLY A 431 7.13 -8.50 -17.19
N ARG A 432 7.65 -7.84 -16.13
CA ARG A 432 7.40 -6.42 -15.86
C ARG A 432 8.50 -5.55 -16.46
N LEU A 433 8.23 -4.24 -16.51
CA LEU A 433 9.27 -3.27 -16.89
C LEU A 433 10.31 -3.14 -15.77
N VAL A 434 11.59 -3.08 -16.16
CA VAL A 434 12.71 -2.90 -15.22
C VAL A 434 12.52 -1.66 -14.35
N SER A 435 12.07 -0.55 -14.95
CA SER A 435 11.78 0.69 -14.23
C SER A 435 10.77 0.54 -13.09
N TYR A 436 9.76 -0.32 -13.28
CA TYR A 436 8.78 -0.61 -12.24
C TYR A 436 9.43 -1.35 -11.06
N GLU A 437 10.22 -2.38 -11.35
CA GLU A 437 10.90 -3.15 -10.32
C GLU A 437 11.91 -2.32 -9.53
N GLU A 438 12.69 -1.52 -10.21
CA GLU A 438 13.68 -0.61 -9.59
C GLU A 438 13.03 0.40 -8.62
N LEU A 439 11.83 0.88 -8.94
CA LEU A 439 11.11 1.82 -8.08
C LEU A 439 10.50 1.13 -6.84
N LEU A 440 10.04 -0.11 -6.97
CA LEU A 440 9.25 -0.79 -5.94
C LEU A 440 10.02 -1.80 -5.10
N MET A 441 11.17 -2.33 -5.59
CA MET A 441 11.88 -3.41 -4.91
C MET A 441 13.10 -2.95 -4.11
N GLY A 442 13.64 -1.77 -4.38
CA GLY A 442 14.87 -1.27 -3.77
C GLY A 442 16.13 -2.06 -4.19
N ASP A 443 17.29 -1.52 -3.86
CA ASP A 443 18.58 -2.12 -4.20
C ASP A 443 18.94 -3.28 -3.29
N PRO A 444 19.64 -4.31 -3.77
CA PRO A 444 20.22 -5.34 -2.92
C PRO A 444 21.18 -4.74 -1.88
N VAL A 445 21.00 -5.13 -0.63
CA VAL A 445 21.97 -4.82 0.43
C VAL A 445 23.23 -5.64 0.19
N ILE A 446 24.37 -4.97 0.05
CA ILE A 446 25.66 -5.61 -0.19
C ILE A 446 26.44 -5.71 1.12
N ASP A 447 26.87 -6.90 1.48
CA ASP A 447 27.77 -7.13 2.61
C ASP A 447 29.13 -6.49 2.32
N ALA A 448 29.54 -5.56 3.20
CA ALA A 448 30.76 -4.77 3.01
C ALA A 448 32.06 -5.61 2.99
N ASN A 449 32.06 -6.76 3.65
CA ASN A 449 33.24 -7.63 3.74
C ASN A 449 33.37 -8.58 2.55
N THR A 450 32.23 -9.10 2.08
CA THR A 450 32.17 -10.09 1.01
C THR A 450 31.86 -9.51 -0.37
N GLY A 451 31.33 -8.30 -0.43
CA GLY A 451 30.81 -7.67 -1.65
C GLY A 451 29.62 -8.40 -2.30
N ARG A 452 28.97 -9.29 -1.55
CA ARG A 452 27.83 -10.09 -2.02
C ARG A 452 26.52 -9.51 -1.51
N PRO A 453 25.40 -9.75 -2.22
CA PRO A 453 24.09 -9.50 -1.67
C PRO A 453 23.90 -10.28 -0.36
N VAL A 454 23.42 -9.60 0.66
CA VAL A 454 22.99 -10.24 1.89
C VAL A 454 21.72 -11.05 1.58
N THR A 455 21.68 -12.29 2.03
CA THR A 455 20.51 -13.15 1.87
C THR A 455 19.93 -13.52 3.23
N ARG A 456 18.61 -13.68 3.27
CA ARG A 456 17.88 -14.28 4.40
C ARG A 456 17.10 -15.49 3.92
N LEU A 457 16.87 -16.44 4.80
CA LEU A 457 16.01 -17.58 4.48
C LEU A 457 14.54 -17.21 4.76
N VAL A 458 13.71 -17.29 3.73
CA VAL A 458 12.25 -17.16 3.83
C VAL A 458 11.66 -18.49 3.43
N GLN A 459 11.02 -19.18 4.37
CA GLN A 459 10.49 -20.53 4.18
C GLN A 459 11.54 -21.55 3.65
N GLY A 460 12.81 -21.36 3.99
CA GLY A 460 13.90 -22.21 3.54
C GLY A 460 14.56 -21.80 2.22
N ILE A 461 14.05 -20.78 1.53
CA ILE A 461 14.56 -20.27 0.27
C ILE A 461 15.41 -19.02 0.54
N PRO A 462 16.64 -18.93 0.01
CA PRO A 462 17.44 -17.72 0.11
C PRO A 462 16.80 -16.56 -0.67
N GLU A 463 16.37 -15.53 0.04
CA GLU A 463 15.94 -14.26 -0.55
C GLU A 463 17.02 -13.19 -0.37
N VAL A 464 17.21 -12.37 -1.39
CA VAL A 464 18.09 -11.20 -1.31
C VAL A 464 17.46 -10.15 -0.43
N VAL A 465 18.19 -9.72 0.60
CA VAL A 465 17.80 -8.58 1.43
C VAL A 465 17.94 -7.32 0.59
N ARG A 466 16.86 -6.55 0.48
CA ARG A 466 16.86 -5.29 -0.27
C ARG A 466 16.76 -4.11 0.67
N GLY A 467 17.34 -3.00 0.27
CA GLY A 467 17.16 -1.69 0.89
C GLY A 467 15.75 -1.15 0.69
N PRO A 468 15.46 0.01 1.25
CA PRO A 468 14.15 0.61 1.11
C PRO A 468 13.87 0.99 -0.35
N ALA A 469 12.68 0.66 -0.82
CA ALA A 469 12.21 1.03 -2.15
C ALA A 469 11.96 2.54 -2.25
N LEU A 470 12.08 3.11 -3.45
CA LEU A 470 11.76 4.52 -3.70
C LEU A 470 10.25 4.80 -3.58
N VAL A 471 9.43 3.82 -3.91
CA VAL A 471 7.97 3.84 -3.74
C VAL A 471 7.61 2.92 -2.58
N ASP A 472 6.96 3.47 -1.57
CA ASP A 472 6.47 2.70 -0.42
C ASP A 472 5.17 1.98 -0.79
N THR A 473 5.15 0.67 -0.64
CA THR A 473 3.97 -0.17 -0.87
C THR A 473 3.47 -0.83 0.41
N SER A 474 3.96 -0.40 1.59
CA SER A 474 3.59 -1.00 2.87
C SER A 474 2.14 -0.70 3.26
N SER A 475 1.32 -1.74 3.37
CA SER A 475 -0.10 -1.65 3.76
C SER A 475 -0.34 -1.61 5.28
N GLY A 476 0.65 -1.96 6.09
CA GLY A 476 0.49 -2.31 7.51
C GLY A 476 0.87 -1.25 8.54
N SER A 477 1.17 -0.04 8.13
CA SER A 477 1.63 1.02 9.04
C SER A 477 0.49 1.62 9.87
N ALA A 478 0.75 1.88 11.15
CA ALA A 478 -0.11 2.72 12.00
C ALA A 478 -0.26 4.17 11.46
N ASN A 479 0.57 4.53 10.50
CA ASN A 479 0.50 5.79 9.77
C ASN A 479 -0.49 5.66 8.63
N THR A 480 -1.61 6.38 8.71
CA THR A 480 -2.69 6.40 7.73
C THR A 480 -2.44 7.33 6.54
N ALA A 481 -1.25 7.94 6.44
CA ALA A 481 -0.89 8.75 5.27
C ALA A 481 -0.87 7.90 4.00
N GLY A 482 -1.17 8.53 2.87
CA GLY A 482 -1.07 7.90 1.56
C GLY A 482 0.37 7.52 1.21
N LEU A 483 0.49 6.55 0.33
CA LEU A 483 1.78 6.00 -0.08
C LEU A 483 2.67 7.03 -0.79
N ALA A 484 2.07 7.98 -1.52
CA ALA A 484 2.81 9.09 -2.10
C ALA A 484 3.58 9.90 -1.06
N ARG A 485 2.96 10.20 0.10
CA ARG A 485 3.63 10.95 1.17
C ARG A 485 4.68 10.13 1.93
N LYS A 486 4.58 8.81 1.91
CA LYS A 486 5.55 7.89 2.50
C LYS A 486 6.74 7.62 1.59
N SER A 487 6.58 7.80 0.28
CA SER A 487 7.56 7.44 -0.73
C SER A 487 8.72 8.44 -0.82
N ARG A 488 9.95 7.90 -0.85
CA ARG A 488 11.16 8.70 -1.08
C ARG A 488 11.15 9.39 -2.44
N LEU A 489 10.59 8.73 -3.45
CA LEU A 489 10.43 9.27 -4.80
C LEU A 489 9.71 10.62 -4.80
N THR A 490 8.65 10.74 -3.99
CA THR A 490 7.90 12.00 -3.86
C THR A 490 8.79 13.11 -3.31
N GLU A 491 9.56 12.84 -2.25
CA GLU A 491 10.43 13.87 -1.67
C GLU A 491 11.46 14.39 -2.67
N LEU A 492 12.04 13.51 -3.46
CA LEU A 492 13.02 13.86 -4.50
C LEU A 492 12.38 14.70 -5.62
N LEU A 493 11.21 14.27 -6.13
CA LEU A 493 10.54 14.91 -7.26
C LEU A 493 9.79 16.20 -6.91
N TRP A 494 9.48 16.43 -5.63
CA TRP A 494 8.90 17.70 -5.17
C TRP A 494 9.91 18.62 -4.48
N GLY A 495 11.11 18.11 -4.16
CA GLY A 495 12.10 18.85 -3.37
C GLY A 495 11.61 19.17 -1.96
N GLN A 496 10.87 18.26 -1.35
CA GLN A 496 10.18 18.46 -0.08
C GLN A 496 10.48 17.33 0.89
N THR A 497 10.62 17.65 2.16
CA THR A 497 10.64 16.64 3.22
C THR A 497 9.21 16.43 3.73
N LEU A 498 8.72 15.20 3.67
CA LEU A 498 7.34 14.85 3.99
C LEU A 498 7.19 14.09 5.32
N LEU A 499 8.29 13.79 6.01
CA LEU A 499 8.26 13.21 7.36
C LEU A 499 7.99 14.28 8.41
N ALA A 500 7.26 13.89 9.45
CA ALA A 500 6.98 14.76 10.60
C ALA A 500 8.28 15.31 11.22
N GLY A 501 8.28 16.59 11.56
CA GLY A 501 9.44 17.25 12.14
C GLY A 501 10.62 17.46 11.18
N ASN A 502 10.42 17.32 9.87
CA ASN A 502 11.48 17.39 8.86
C ASN A 502 12.63 16.39 9.12
N ALA A 503 12.31 15.22 9.67
CA ALA A 503 13.30 14.19 9.94
C ALA A 503 13.96 13.71 8.63
N ALA A 504 15.27 13.55 8.63
CA ALA A 504 15.97 12.96 7.51
C ALA A 504 15.64 11.47 7.40
N ARG A 505 15.51 10.98 6.18
CA ARG A 505 15.36 9.54 5.91
C ARG A 505 16.74 8.88 5.96
N THR A 506 17.14 8.48 7.16
CA THR A 506 18.46 7.88 7.40
C THR A 506 18.62 6.47 6.83
N GLU A 507 17.51 5.83 6.48
CA GLU A 507 17.47 4.52 5.80
C GLU A 507 17.94 4.58 4.35
N TYR A 508 17.95 5.77 3.73
CA TYR A 508 18.47 5.97 2.38
C TYR A 508 19.88 6.54 2.41
N PRO A 509 20.74 6.13 1.45
CA PRO A 509 22.06 6.73 1.33
C PRO A 509 21.94 8.23 1.04
N THR A 510 22.87 9.00 1.61
CA THR A 510 22.95 10.43 1.30
C THR A 510 23.28 10.60 -0.18
N PRO A 511 22.49 11.35 -0.96
CA PRO A 511 22.79 11.60 -2.35
C PRO A 511 24.17 12.28 -2.48
N PRO A 512 24.97 11.94 -3.52
CA PRO A 512 26.18 12.69 -3.83
C PRO A 512 25.88 14.17 -4.03
N ALA A 513 26.81 15.05 -3.70
CA ALA A 513 26.63 16.50 -3.83
C ALA A 513 26.37 16.97 -5.27
N GLU A 514 26.67 16.13 -6.25
CA GLU A 514 26.55 16.40 -7.70
C GLU A 514 25.18 15.98 -8.28
N VAL A 515 24.27 15.40 -7.44
CA VAL A 515 22.95 15.00 -7.92
C VAL A 515 22.14 16.27 -8.24
N PRO A 516 21.63 16.43 -9.48
CA PRO A 516 20.82 17.57 -9.82
C PRO A 516 19.51 17.60 -9.03
N ASP A 517 19.01 18.79 -8.74
CA ASP A 517 17.69 18.97 -8.15
C ASP A 517 16.61 18.46 -9.11
N HIS A 518 15.84 17.46 -8.66
CA HIS A 518 14.76 16.85 -9.43
C HIS A 518 13.41 17.57 -9.27
N SER A 519 13.34 18.56 -8.36
CA SER A 519 12.06 19.20 -8.00
C SER A 519 11.36 19.94 -9.14
N GLN A 520 12.12 20.34 -10.16
CA GLN A 520 11.61 21.07 -11.33
C GLN A 520 11.48 20.19 -12.59
N MET A 521 11.77 18.89 -12.49
CA MET A 521 11.79 18.03 -13.68
C MET A 521 10.39 17.59 -14.14
N LEU A 522 9.44 17.52 -13.25
CA LEU A 522 8.06 17.16 -13.56
C LEU A 522 7.15 18.38 -13.46
N ASN A 523 6.20 18.47 -14.39
CA ASN A 523 5.14 19.47 -14.32
C ASN A 523 4.03 19.08 -13.34
N LYS A 524 3.05 19.96 -13.11
CA LYS A 524 2.00 19.72 -12.10
C LYS A 524 1.14 18.49 -12.40
N ALA A 525 0.76 18.30 -13.66
CA ALA A 525 -0.06 17.14 -14.04
C ALA A 525 0.71 15.82 -13.93
N GLU A 526 1.99 15.79 -14.26
CA GLU A 526 2.87 14.63 -14.09
C GLU A 526 3.06 14.29 -12.59
N LYS A 527 3.26 15.30 -11.76
CA LYS A 527 3.34 15.13 -10.30
C LYS A 527 2.03 14.56 -9.75
N ARG A 528 0.88 15.15 -10.14
CA ARG A 528 -0.43 14.61 -9.77
C ARG A 528 -0.57 13.15 -10.16
N LEU A 529 -0.20 12.78 -11.39
CA LEU A 529 -0.31 11.41 -11.89
C LEU A 529 0.50 10.43 -11.06
N LEU A 530 1.74 10.79 -10.74
CA LEU A 530 2.59 9.97 -9.87
C LEU A 530 2.05 9.85 -8.46
N ALA A 531 1.58 10.95 -7.85
CA ALA A 531 1.00 10.93 -6.52
C ALA A 531 -0.21 10.01 -6.45
N VAL A 532 -1.09 10.10 -7.45
CA VAL A 532 -2.30 9.26 -7.54
C VAL A 532 -1.93 7.79 -7.73
N TRP A 533 -0.99 7.48 -8.63
CA TRP A 533 -0.53 6.11 -8.86
C TRP A 533 0.04 5.48 -7.59
N MET A 534 0.91 6.18 -6.87
CA MET A 534 1.47 5.69 -5.60
C MET A 534 0.36 5.48 -4.54
N ASP A 535 -0.54 6.44 -4.39
CA ASP A 535 -1.64 6.36 -3.41
C ASP A 535 -2.64 5.24 -3.69
N LEU A 536 -2.76 4.81 -4.95
CA LEU A 536 -3.54 3.64 -5.34
C LEU A 536 -2.80 2.31 -5.14
N GLY A 537 -1.60 2.32 -4.57
CA GLY A 537 -0.82 1.14 -4.25
C GLY A 537 0.36 0.87 -5.20
N GLY A 538 0.68 1.78 -6.12
CA GLY A 538 1.79 1.58 -7.05
C GLY A 538 1.60 0.39 -8.00
N GLN A 539 0.40 0.09 -8.40
CA GLN A 539 0.06 -1.11 -9.17
C GLN A 539 0.62 -1.07 -10.59
N TYR A 540 0.98 -2.24 -11.13
CA TYR A 540 1.44 -2.34 -12.52
C TYR A 540 0.28 -2.13 -13.49
N PHE A 541 -0.84 -2.85 -13.28
CA PHE A 541 -2.12 -2.62 -13.95
C PHE A 541 -3.21 -2.32 -12.92
N ASN A 542 -3.92 -1.23 -13.09
CA ASN A 542 -5.09 -0.88 -12.30
C ASN A 542 -6.42 -1.17 -13.02
N ASP A 543 -6.32 -1.79 -14.19
CA ASP A 543 -7.45 -2.37 -14.92
C ASP A 543 -7.09 -3.83 -15.24
N PRO A 544 -7.86 -4.81 -14.74
CA PRO A 544 -7.59 -6.22 -15.01
C PRO A 544 -7.88 -6.64 -16.45
N PHE A 545 -8.46 -5.75 -17.26
CA PHE A 545 -8.79 -6.03 -18.65
C PHE A 545 -8.06 -5.08 -19.61
N ASP A 546 -7.69 -5.59 -20.77
CA ASP A 546 -7.19 -4.76 -21.87
C ASP A 546 -8.34 -4.11 -22.66
N SER A 547 -8.01 -3.27 -23.63
CA SER A 547 -8.99 -2.59 -24.49
C SER A 547 -9.88 -3.53 -25.30
N ALA A 548 -9.48 -4.79 -25.45
CA ALA A 548 -10.27 -5.84 -26.11
C ALA A 548 -11.08 -6.70 -25.11
N GLY A 549 -11.08 -6.35 -23.83
CA GLY A 549 -11.77 -7.07 -22.76
C GLY A 549 -11.11 -8.38 -22.35
N ARG A 550 -9.86 -8.62 -22.73
CA ARG A 550 -9.09 -9.81 -22.31
C ARG A 550 -8.43 -9.54 -20.99
N VAL A 551 -8.34 -10.58 -20.14
CA VAL A 551 -7.67 -10.49 -18.85
C VAL A 551 -6.18 -10.20 -19.06
N ARG A 552 -5.69 -9.12 -18.45
CA ARG A 552 -4.27 -8.79 -18.42
C ARG A 552 -3.54 -9.79 -17.54
N ARG A 553 -2.36 -10.22 -17.99
CA ARG A 553 -1.46 -11.10 -17.23
C ARG A 553 -0.05 -10.57 -17.32
N ILE A 554 0.68 -10.73 -16.22
CA ILE A 554 2.12 -10.48 -16.17
C ILE A 554 2.79 -11.86 -16.27
N GLU A 555 3.32 -12.18 -17.44
CA GLU A 555 3.95 -13.46 -17.71
C GLU A 555 5.47 -13.28 -17.74
N GLY A 556 6.13 -13.80 -16.72
CA GLY A 556 7.59 -13.86 -16.65
C GLY A 556 8.18 -15.00 -17.48
N LEU A 557 9.49 -15.13 -17.38
CA LEU A 557 10.21 -16.27 -17.95
C LEU A 557 9.76 -17.58 -17.29
N SER A 558 9.66 -18.61 -18.10
CA SER A 558 9.15 -19.93 -17.66
C SER A 558 10.18 -20.64 -16.77
N GLU A 559 9.78 -20.99 -15.53
CA GLU A 559 10.58 -21.85 -14.65
C GLU A 559 10.80 -23.24 -15.25
N ALA A 560 9.77 -23.84 -15.84
CA ALA A 560 9.91 -25.13 -16.53
C ALA A 560 10.90 -25.06 -17.69
N GLY A 561 10.89 -23.95 -18.45
CA GLY A 561 11.89 -23.69 -19.48
C GLY A 561 13.32 -23.51 -18.94
N PHE A 562 13.44 -22.87 -17.77
CA PHE A 562 14.70 -22.73 -17.06
C PHE A 562 15.26 -24.10 -16.63
N LEU A 563 14.47 -24.90 -15.95
CA LEU A 563 14.86 -26.23 -15.46
C LEU A 563 15.27 -27.15 -16.61
N ALA A 564 14.57 -27.08 -17.74
CA ALA A 564 14.86 -27.93 -18.89
C ALA A 564 16.10 -27.52 -19.68
N ASN A 565 16.38 -26.20 -19.81
CA ASN A 565 17.35 -25.72 -20.78
C ASN A 565 18.48 -24.88 -20.18
N VAL A 566 18.26 -24.18 -19.08
CA VAL A 566 19.20 -23.22 -18.50
C VAL A 566 19.94 -23.79 -17.31
N GLN A 567 19.23 -24.36 -16.36
CA GLN A 567 19.83 -24.91 -15.13
C GLN A 567 20.92 -25.95 -15.41
N PRO A 568 20.77 -26.90 -16.36
CA PRO A 568 21.84 -27.84 -16.69
C PRO A 568 23.12 -27.13 -17.17
N VAL A 569 22.99 -26.04 -17.92
CA VAL A 569 24.14 -25.24 -18.38
C VAL A 569 24.80 -24.54 -17.19
N LEU A 570 24.00 -23.93 -16.30
CA LEU A 570 24.55 -23.26 -15.12
C LEU A 570 25.25 -24.23 -14.18
N GLN A 571 24.72 -25.41 -13.96
CA GLN A 571 25.33 -26.45 -13.14
C GLN A 571 26.64 -26.95 -13.74
N ALA A 572 26.69 -27.15 -15.07
CA ALA A 572 27.86 -27.67 -15.72
C ALA A 572 29.01 -26.65 -15.89
N GLN A 573 28.69 -25.36 -16.10
CA GLN A 573 29.68 -24.37 -16.51
C GLN A 573 29.88 -23.23 -15.50
N CYS A 574 28.93 -22.98 -14.62
CA CYS A 574 28.95 -21.83 -13.71
C CYS A 574 29.08 -22.21 -12.24
N ALA A 575 28.47 -23.34 -11.83
CA ALA A 575 28.35 -23.72 -10.42
C ALA A 575 29.70 -23.88 -9.72
N SER A 576 30.77 -24.30 -10.41
CA SER A 576 32.12 -24.46 -9.82
C SER A 576 32.68 -23.15 -9.22
N CYS A 577 32.23 -21.99 -9.73
CA CYS A 577 32.68 -20.67 -9.25
C CYS A 577 31.56 -19.85 -8.61
N HIS A 578 30.28 -20.12 -8.97
CA HIS A 578 29.12 -19.33 -8.58
C HIS A 578 28.30 -19.99 -7.46
N GLN A 579 28.92 -20.74 -6.55
CA GLN A 579 28.30 -21.26 -5.34
C GLN A 579 28.65 -20.42 -4.12
N ALA A 580 27.84 -20.54 -3.06
CA ALA A 580 28.11 -19.88 -1.79
C ALA A 580 29.49 -20.30 -1.23
N GLY A 581 30.29 -19.33 -0.86
CA GLY A 581 31.63 -19.57 -0.34
C GLY A 581 32.74 -19.72 -1.39
N LEU A 582 32.39 -19.85 -2.67
CA LEU A 582 33.35 -19.96 -3.78
C LEU A 582 33.37 -18.68 -4.63
N GLY A 583 34.47 -18.46 -5.35
CA GLY A 583 34.60 -17.39 -6.32
C GLY A 583 34.92 -16.00 -5.76
N ASN A 584 34.85 -14.99 -6.62
CA ASN A 584 35.14 -13.60 -6.28
C ASN A 584 34.11 -13.04 -5.28
N PRO A 585 34.54 -12.37 -4.19
CA PRO A 585 33.62 -11.77 -3.21
C PRO A 585 32.66 -10.71 -3.81
N ARG A 586 32.94 -10.17 -5.00
CA ARG A 586 32.03 -9.26 -5.72
C ARG A 586 31.02 -9.98 -6.62
N ASN A 587 30.96 -11.29 -6.57
CA ASN A 587 30.04 -12.08 -7.38
C ASN A 587 28.60 -11.91 -6.87
N ARG A 588 27.75 -11.31 -7.69
CA ARG A 588 26.31 -11.12 -7.41
C ARG A 588 25.45 -12.30 -7.89
N PHE A 589 26.00 -13.17 -8.70
CA PHE A 589 25.33 -14.35 -9.21
C PHE A 589 25.80 -15.56 -8.39
N VAL A 590 25.02 -16.01 -7.45
CA VAL A 590 25.35 -17.13 -6.55
C VAL A 590 24.24 -18.17 -6.64
N LEU A 591 24.60 -19.32 -7.21
CA LEU A 591 23.69 -20.47 -7.28
C LEU A 591 23.50 -21.07 -5.89
N THR A 592 22.28 -21.41 -5.56
CA THR A 592 21.88 -21.92 -4.24
C THR A 592 21.91 -23.44 -4.15
N GLY A 593 21.89 -24.11 -5.31
CA GLY A 593 21.74 -25.55 -5.44
C GLY A 593 20.29 -26.05 -5.32
N SER A 594 19.33 -25.14 -5.15
CA SER A 594 17.89 -25.46 -5.26
C SER A 594 17.32 -24.93 -6.57
N GLU A 595 16.37 -25.65 -7.14
CA GLU A 595 15.74 -25.30 -8.43
C GLU A 595 15.13 -23.88 -8.38
N GLU A 596 14.28 -23.62 -7.40
CA GLU A 596 13.62 -22.32 -7.21
C GLU A 596 14.62 -21.20 -6.87
N GLY A 597 15.62 -21.47 -6.02
CA GLY A 597 16.64 -20.49 -5.67
C GLY A 597 17.52 -20.11 -6.86
N ASP A 598 17.92 -21.08 -7.66
CA ASP A 598 18.72 -20.85 -8.88
C ASP A 598 17.92 -20.12 -9.95
N PHE A 599 16.62 -20.44 -10.09
CA PHE A 599 15.70 -19.71 -10.96
C PHE A 599 15.58 -18.23 -10.56
N ASN A 600 15.29 -17.95 -9.29
CA ASN A 600 15.14 -16.58 -8.78
C ASN A 600 16.41 -15.74 -8.91
N VAL A 601 17.57 -16.32 -8.61
CA VAL A 601 18.87 -15.66 -8.81
C VAL A 601 19.09 -15.37 -10.30
N THR A 602 18.75 -16.31 -11.16
CA THR A 602 18.90 -16.14 -12.61
C THR A 602 17.97 -15.05 -13.16
N LEU A 603 16.71 -15.00 -12.70
CA LEU A 603 15.79 -13.92 -13.07
C LEU A 603 16.34 -12.54 -12.74
N SER A 604 16.99 -12.39 -11.59
CA SER A 604 17.58 -11.10 -11.17
C SER A 604 18.71 -10.60 -12.07
N MET A 605 19.27 -11.48 -12.92
CA MET A 605 20.33 -11.14 -13.88
C MET A 605 19.75 -10.72 -15.25
N ILE A 606 18.45 -10.76 -15.42
CA ILE A 606 17.75 -10.45 -16.68
C ILE A 606 17.09 -9.07 -16.58
N SER A 607 17.72 -8.10 -17.19
CA SER A 607 17.23 -6.71 -17.24
C SER A 607 16.58 -6.33 -18.58
N ASN A 608 16.71 -7.18 -19.60
CA ASN A 608 16.10 -6.96 -20.92
C ASN A 608 15.90 -8.27 -21.68
N SER A 609 14.72 -8.82 -21.62
CA SER A 609 14.36 -10.06 -22.34
C SER A 609 14.40 -9.90 -23.86
N CYS A 610 14.19 -8.67 -24.37
CA CYS A 610 14.23 -8.40 -25.81
C CYS A 610 15.64 -8.23 -26.37
N ALA A 611 16.65 -8.17 -25.53
CA ALA A 611 18.06 -8.09 -25.91
C ALA A 611 18.90 -9.09 -25.11
N PRO A 612 18.77 -10.40 -25.34
CA PRO A 612 19.40 -11.44 -24.53
C PRO A 612 20.89 -11.22 -24.29
N ALA A 613 21.63 -10.83 -25.32
CA ALA A 613 23.08 -10.60 -25.25
C ALA A 613 23.48 -9.43 -24.33
N SER A 614 22.59 -8.50 -24.04
CA SER A 614 22.85 -7.37 -23.17
C SER A 614 22.78 -7.71 -21.68
N ASN A 615 22.14 -8.84 -21.33
CA ASN A 615 21.97 -9.24 -19.94
C ASN A 615 23.27 -9.76 -19.35
N ALA A 616 23.51 -9.44 -18.08
CA ALA A 616 24.72 -9.82 -17.38
C ALA A 616 24.98 -11.35 -17.41
N LEU A 617 23.92 -12.15 -17.42
CA LEU A 617 23.96 -13.60 -17.51
C LEU A 617 24.68 -14.11 -18.76
N LEU A 618 24.56 -13.42 -19.90
CA LEU A 618 25.23 -13.75 -21.14
C LEU A 618 26.43 -12.86 -21.45
N ALA A 619 26.31 -11.56 -21.21
CA ALA A 619 27.35 -10.59 -21.54
C ALA A 619 28.68 -10.87 -20.81
N ARG A 620 28.60 -11.22 -19.52
CA ARG A 620 29.81 -11.44 -18.69
C ARG A 620 30.59 -12.69 -19.09
N PRO A 621 30.01 -13.89 -19.17
CA PRO A 621 30.74 -15.10 -19.57
C PRO A 621 31.11 -15.14 -21.05
N SER A 622 30.55 -14.24 -21.87
CA SER A 622 30.90 -14.10 -23.29
C SER A 622 32.11 -13.19 -23.54
N THR A 623 32.58 -12.49 -22.49
CA THR A 623 33.79 -11.63 -22.56
C THR A 623 35.01 -12.32 -21.95
N VAL A 624 36.18 -11.91 -22.41
CA VAL A 624 37.50 -12.40 -21.91
C VAL A 624 38.22 -11.24 -21.24
N PRO A 625 38.76 -11.42 -20.04
CA PRO A 625 38.66 -12.58 -19.16
C PRO A 625 37.34 -12.61 -18.34
N HIS A 626 36.86 -13.83 -18.09
CA HIS A 626 35.81 -14.07 -17.12
C HIS A 626 36.16 -15.28 -16.23
N PRO A 627 36.44 -15.08 -14.92
CA PRO A 627 36.34 -13.82 -14.16
C PRO A 627 37.39 -12.77 -14.54
N SER A 628 37.03 -11.49 -14.31
CA SER A 628 37.96 -10.40 -14.52
C SER A 628 39.18 -10.57 -13.61
N GLY A 629 40.39 -10.72 -14.20
CA GLY A 629 41.63 -10.98 -13.49
C GLY A 629 42.31 -12.33 -13.83
N ASP A 630 41.60 -13.23 -14.52
CA ASP A 630 42.21 -14.42 -15.10
C ASP A 630 42.90 -14.05 -16.42
N LEU A 631 44.15 -13.63 -16.33
CA LEU A 631 44.93 -13.18 -17.48
C LEU A 631 45.39 -14.35 -18.40
N GLU A 632 45.18 -15.58 -18.00
CA GLU A 632 45.54 -16.78 -18.78
C GLU A 632 44.36 -17.23 -19.66
N GLN A 633 43.16 -16.73 -19.41
CA GLN A 633 41.99 -17.08 -20.21
C GLN A 633 42.08 -16.49 -21.62
N THR A 634 42.04 -17.36 -22.63
CA THR A 634 42.12 -16.99 -24.06
C THR A 634 40.81 -17.11 -24.82
N SER A 635 39.79 -17.74 -24.23
CA SER A 635 38.48 -17.94 -24.86
C SER A 635 37.35 -17.63 -23.89
N ALA A 636 36.23 -17.16 -24.40
CA ALA A 636 35.01 -16.93 -23.61
C ALA A 636 34.47 -18.25 -23.03
N LEU A 637 33.94 -18.19 -21.80
CA LEU A 637 33.33 -19.34 -21.16
C LEU A 637 32.04 -19.78 -21.87
N LEU A 638 31.24 -18.79 -22.30
CA LEU A 638 30.06 -18.99 -23.13
C LEU A 638 30.20 -18.23 -24.47
N PRO A 639 30.91 -18.79 -25.43
CA PRO A 639 31.06 -18.13 -26.74
C PRO A 639 29.72 -17.88 -27.40
N PRO A 640 29.48 -16.67 -27.94
CA PRO A 640 28.27 -16.41 -28.72
C PRO A 640 28.09 -17.47 -29.84
N GLY A 641 26.89 -18.03 -29.95
CA GLY A 641 26.61 -19.11 -30.92
C GLY A 641 26.87 -20.53 -30.43
N SER A 642 27.50 -20.73 -29.26
CA SER A 642 27.60 -22.07 -28.67
C SER A 642 26.20 -22.61 -28.26
N PRO A 643 26.00 -23.94 -28.20
CA PRO A 643 24.72 -24.52 -27.77
C PRO A 643 24.28 -24.04 -26.39
N ALA A 644 25.24 -23.92 -25.46
CA ALA A 644 24.97 -23.41 -24.11
C ALA A 644 24.53 -21.94 -24.12
N TYR A 645 25.21 -21.09 -24.90
CA TYR A 645 24.80 -19.69 -25.09
C TYR A 645 23.40 -19.61 -25.70
N GLN A 646 23.12 -20.38 -26.74
CA GLN A 646 21.83 -20.36 -27.46
C GLN A 646 20.68 -20.87 -26.58
N ALA A 647 20.90 -21.84 -25.72
CA ALA A 647 19.89 -22.33 -24.79
C ALA A 647 19.43 -21.20 -23.84
N ILE A 648 20.39 -20.47 -23.24
CA ILE A 648 20.10 -19.33 -22.35
C ILE A 648 19.46 -18.18 -23.15
N ALA A 649 20.02 -17.82 -24.30
CA ALA A 649 19.53 -16.71 -25.12
C ALA A 649 18.10 -16.95 -25.61
N SER A 650 17.77 -18.15 -26.02
CA SER A 650 16.43 -18.53 -26.49
C SER A 650 15.42 -18.47 -25.33
N TRP A 651 15.81 -18.96 -24.15
CA TRP A 651 14.95 -18.88 -22.98
C TRP A 651 14.69 -17.41 -22.58
N ILE A 652 15.71 -16.54 -22.57
CA ILE A 652 15.55 -15.11 -22.29
C ILE A 652 14.63 -14.44 -23.32
N SER A 653 14.82 -14.76 -24.62
CA SER A 653 14.02 -14.19 -25.71
C SER A 653 12.54 -14.54 -25.64
N ALA A 654 12.20 -15.67 -25.02
CA ALA A 654 10.81 -16.07 -24.83
C ALA A 654 10.03 -15.05 -23.97
N GLY A 655 10.70 -14.37 -23.02
CA GLY A 655 10.10 -13.31 -22.22
C GLY A 655 9.75 -12.06 -23.03
N CYS A 656 10.44 -11.79 -24.13
CA CYS A 656 10.13 -10.63 -24.99
C CYS A 656 8.79 -10.78 -25.73
N SER A 657 8.44 -12.01 -26.11
CA SER A 657 7.17 -12.27 -26.80
C SER A 657 5.96 -12.21 -25.87
N ASN A 658 6.20 -12.35 -24.56
CA ASN A 658 5.17 -12.24 -23.53
C ASN A 658 4.95 -10.78 -23.08
N ALA A 659 5.86 -9.88 -23.41
CA ALA A 659 5.64 -8.45 -23.25
C ALA A 659 4.47 -8.06 -24.17
N SER A 660 3.27 -7.97 -23.59
CA SER A 660 2.11 -7.46 -24.32
C SER A 660 2.51 -6.13 -24.93
N PRO A 661 2.38 -5.91 -26.22
CA PRO A 661 2.67 -4.62 -26.78
C PRO A 661 1.82 -3.61 -26.02
N ALA A 662 2.43 -2.60 -25.45
CA ALA A 662 1.78 -1.33 -25.30
C ALA A 662 1.23 -1.06 -26.71
N SER A 663 -0.04 -1.34 -26.92
CA SER A 663 -0.70 -1.22 -28.20
C SER A 663 -0.44 0.17 -28.73
N ALA A 664 0.01 0.19 -29.94
CA ALA A 664 0.10 1.38 -30.76
C ALA A 664 -1.21 2.18 -30.75
#